data_d8c78d0e68ee294a7d06aff1a146282d
#
_entry.id   d8c78d0e68ee294a7d06aff1a146282d
#
_cell.length_a   1.000
_cell.length_b   1.000
_cell.length_c   1.000
_cell.angle_alpha   90.00
_cell.angle_beta   90.00
_cell.angle_gamma   90.00
#
_symmetry.space_group_name_H-M   'P 1'
#
loop_
_entity.id
_entity.type
_entity.pdbx_description
1 polymer ?
#
loop_
_entity_poly.entity_id
_entity_poly.type
_entity_poly.pdbx_seq_one_letter_code
_entity_poly.pdbx_strand_id
1 'polypeptide(L)'
;GVVLCGEVPVPMLRGAQHLTSAFKMDEDRYPRTESSVPSDAYYADFDLVWTSLLREPADALRHYFELAPTSAQQLRRELWISRLGFEGPTAANQLADYLLARAGEMERGSSVEQGAELLDRVASFEGHGYVSESLDAWAGRTALWREGFPHLFGAPKGAAAWRAFHHLGSRDQLTRFVRELQDPLLDLVVVHAHGDVSSQLLLGEPEHTTVASKREAIQRVLRGRLRQAVARQEALEVAQARIAREEQVPLEWLDRALDPEQQRADEAHAAAFEVDVGEIATWKPQAKVALLDQCFNGAFAEPNDIATAWLSGGSTRVVLANSVNVLQDTLGEEHLGQVGQGEWLGRWHKRSVYLESQCLGDGTYGFASGRSTPVDPWSAERMSLDALRTISMNTSASASARELAVWLRVQQQDITLDELRQVLTLDPAASVRLQALAGLARTRSDAFAGALELAVRDSHELVRRKAVELMAERGETEHIALLAHAVLRDPSPRVVFDAREGLRWFDPRLVRVELEDYAQRMGAQAQGPEVRAELAQLIAAAETAFADDLSTVATTKAANERVLVNAVRTFRLYRLHRAVPLLLALAQAAEGPLAARVAAVEALGWHAYNPEWPRLCEALRTLSQAEGTPARLRDECVKTIGRLQAGPNHPLTP
;
A
#
# COMPACT_ATOMS: atom_id res chain seq x y z
N GLY A 1 16.98 15.93 10.13
CA GLY A 1 15.54 15.87 10.02
C GLY A 1 14.84 17.17 10.42
N VAL A 2 13.57 17.23 10.17
CA VAL A 2 12.77 18.46 10.33
C VAL A 2 11.44 18.12 10.99
N VAL A 3 10.99 18.96 11.93
CA VAL A 3 9.63 19.00 12.44
C VAL A 3 8.95 20.25 11.90
N LEU A 4 7.89 20.10 11.14
CA LEU A 4 7.06 21.20 10.65
C LEU A 4 6.07 21.58 11.77
N CYS A 5 6.19 22.78 12.32
CA CYS A 5 5.37 23.24 13.42
C CYS A 5 4.40 24.35 12.98
N GLY A 6 3.12 24.22 13.34
CA GLY A 6 2.08 25.19 13.06
C GLY A 6 1.62 25.20 11.60
N GLU A 7 1.25 26.36 11.10
CA GLU A 7 0.63 26.57 9.78
C GLU A 7 1.64 26.50 8.62
N VAL A 8 2.35 25.36 8.51
CA VAL A 8 3.22 25.11 7.37
C VAL A 8 2.38 24.56 6.21
N PRO A 9 2.52 25.11 4.98
CA PRO A 9 1.72 24.66 3.85
C PRO A 9 1.76 23.14 3.63
N VAL A 10 0.61 22.58 3.29
CA VAL A 10 0.49 21.18 2.87
C VAL A 10 0.68 21.11 1.35
N PRO A 11 1.75 20.47 0.87
CA PRO A 11 1.97 20.28 -0.56
C PRO A 11 0.96 19.28 -1.13
N MET A 12 0.21 19.71 -2.13
CA MET A 12 -0.76 18.92 -2.88
C MET A 12 -0.12 18.46 -4.19
N LEU A 13 0.38 17.23 -4.22
CA LEU A 13 1.27 16.74 -5.27
C LEU A 13 0.49 16.07 -6.42
N ARG A 14 0.83 16.45 -7.65
CA ARG A 14 0.21 15.98 -8.90
C ARG A 14 1.26 15.37 -9.83
N GLY A 15 0.82 14.57 -10.80
CA GLY A 15 1.71 13.90 -11.76
C GLY A 15 2.64 12.86 -11.12
N ALA A 16 2.38 12.48 -9.86
CA ALA A 16 3.23 11.64 -9.03
C ALA A 16 2.49 10.42 -8.42
N GLN A 17 1.31 10.08 -8.92
CA GLN A 17 0.51 8.96 -8.37
C GLN A 17 1.19 7.59 -8.49
N HIS A 18 2.20 7.44 -9.33
CA HIS A 18 3.04 6.25 -9.40
C HIS A 18 3.96 6.08 -8.18
N LEU A 19 4.12 7.13 -7.37
CA LEU A 19 4.85 7.11 -6.09
C LEU A 19 3.93 6.79 -4.90
N THR A 20 2.68 6.40 -5.15
CA THR A 20 1.74 5.91 -4.12
C THR A 20 1.50 4.41 -4.28
N SER A 21 1.06 3.76 -3.22
CA SER A 21 0.75 2.32 -3.25
C SER A 21 -0.47 2.02 -4.13
N ALA A 22 -1.58 2.76 -3.95
CA ALA A 22 -2.85 2.46 -4.60
C ALA A 22 -3.52 3.64 -5.30
N PHE A 23 -3.22 4.88 -4.91
CA PHE A 23 -3.97 6.05 -5.37
C PHE A 23 -3.76 6.33 -6.86
N LYS A 24 -4.84 6.26 -7.64
CA LYS A 24 -4.83 6.40 -9.11
C LYS A 24 -6.09 7.08 -9.62
N MET A 25 -6.18 8.40 -9.41
CA MET A 25 -7.29 9.21 -9.89
C MET A 25 -6.96 9.90 -11.22
N ASP A 26 -8.01 10.21 -11.99
CA ASP A 26 -7.90 10.99 -13.22
C ASP A 26 -7.75 12.48 -12.88
N GLU A 27 -6.51 12.99 -12.91
CA GLU A 27 -6.19 14.38 -12.58
C GLU A 27 -6.81 15.41 -13.52
N ASP A 28 -7.16 15.02 -14.74
CA ASP A 28 -7.86 15.89 -15.70
C ASP A 28 -9.38 15.97 -15.44
N ARG A 29 -9.92 14.96 -14.76
CA ARG A 29 -11.36 14.79 -14.56
C ARG A 29 -11.84 15.22 -13.19
N TYR A 30 -11.09 14.88 -12.15
CA TYR A 30 -11.49 15.14 -10.78
C TYR A 30 -10.91 16.46 -10.26
N PRO A 31 -11.61 17.12 -9.33
CA PRO A 31 -11.10 18.32 -8.67
C PRO A 31 -9.68 18.09 -8.13
N ARG A 32 -8.88 19.13 -8.13
CA ARG A 32 -7.49 19.06 -7.61
C ARG A 32 -7.45 18.66 -6.14
N THR A 33 -8.42 19.07 -5.37
CA THR A 33 -8.57 18.68 -3.94
C THR A 33 -8.73 17.18 -3.75
N GLU A 34 -9.32 16.48 -4.71
CA GLU A 34 -9.57 15.04 -4.65
C GLU A 34 -8.48 14.21 -5.37
N SER A 35 -7.85 14.79 -6.41
CA SER A 35 -6.93 14.06 -7.29
C SER A 35 -5.45 14.32 -7.01
N SER A 36 -5.11 15.18 -6.05
CA SER A 36 -3.74 15.40 -5.59
C SER A 36 -3.41 14.55 -4.37
N VAL A 37 -2.12 14.28 -4.15
CA VAL A 37 -1.61 13.57 -2.97
C VAL A 37 -1.07 14.59 -1.97
N PRO A 38 -1.70 14.80 -0.81
CA PRO A 38 -1.11 15.59 0.27
C PRO A 38 0.15 14.88 0.78
N SER A 39 1.33 15.56 0.76
CA SER A 39 2.55 14.90 1.23
C SER A 39 3.66 15.83 1.68
N ASP A 40 4.14 15.60 2.89
CA ASP A 40 5.31 16.26 3.43
C ASP A 40 6.63 15.75 2.83
N ALA A 41 6.61 14.67 2.06
CA ALA A 41 7.78 14.21 1.30
C ALA A 41 8.35 15.30 0.38
N TYR A 42 7.54 16.27 -0.03
CA TYR A 42 7.95 17.48 -0.75
C TYR A 42 9.11 18.22 -0.05
N TYR A 43 9.11 18.27 1.28
CA TYR A 43 10.14 18.95 2.08
C TYR A 43 11.33 18.04 2.42
N ALA A 44 11.24 16.74 2.10
CA ALA A 44 12.19 15.74 2.55
C ALA A 44 12.99 15.06 1.43
N ASP A 45 12.51 15.14 0.21
CA ASP A 45 13.13 14.55 -0.98
C ASP A 45 13.59 15.67 -1.93
N PHE A 46 14.90 15.76 -2.16
CA PHE A 46 15.50 16.82 -2.95
C PHE A 46 15.80 16.40 -4.39
N ASP A 47 15.64 15.12 -4.71
CA ASP A 47 15.77 14.60 -6.07
C ASP A 47 14.47 14.81 -6.88
N LEU A 48 13.35 14.99 -6.20
CA LEU A 48 12.06 15.28 -6.82
C LEU A 48 11.94 16.78 -7.14
N VAL A 49 11.84 17.08 -8.43
CA VAL A 49 11.71 18.46 -8.93
C VAL A 49 10.23 18.79 -9.15
N TRP A 50 9.76 19.80 -8.46
CA TRP A 50 8.37 20.22 -8.47
C TRP A 50 8.18 21.58 -9.13
N THR A 51 7.15 21.70 -9.96
CA THR A 51 6.69 22.96 -10.53
C THR A 51 5.49 23.46 -9.74
N SER A 52 5.57 24.69 -9.20
CA SER A 52 4.45 25.31 -8.51
C SER A 52 3.32 25.62 -9.51
N LEU A 53 2.11 25.17 -9.22
CA LEU A 53 0.93 25.42 -10.03
C LEU A 53 0.13 26.62 -9.51
N LEU A 54 -0.45 26.47 -8.34
CA LEU A 54 -1.24 27.53 -7.70
C LEU A 54 -1.37 27.26 -6.19
N ARG A 55 -1.71 28.31 -5.46
CA ARG A 55 -2.18 28.23 -4.09
C ARG A 55 -3.71 28.18 -4.09
N GLU A 56 -4.29 27.37 -3.19
CA GLU A 56 -5.75 27.32 -3.08
C GLU A 56 -6.28 28.65 -2.52
N PRO A 57 -7.17 29.36 -3.25
CA PRO A 57 -7.65 30.66 -2.78
C PRO A 57 -8.50 30.59 -1.51
N ALA A 58 -9.20 29.47 -1.31
CA ALA A 58 -10.07 29.25 -0.16
C ALA A 58 -9.34 28.69 1.06
N ASP A 59 -8.13 28.13 0.85
CA ASP A 59 -7.33 27.51 1.89
C ASP A 59 -5.84 27.88 1.71
N ALA A 60 -5.40 28.82 2.52
CA ALA A 60 -4.03 29.33 2.44
C ALA A 60 -2.94 28.30 2.74
N LEU A 61 -3.29 27.17 3.36
CA LEU A 61 -2.36 26.09 3.69
C LEU A 61 -2.14 25.12 2.52
N ARG A 62 -3.07 25.01 1.56
CA ARG A 62 -2.94 24.10 0.42
C ARG A 62 -2.22 24.75 -0.76
N HIS A 63 -1.13 24.15 -1.18
CA HIS A 63 -0.37 24.60 -2.34
C HIS A 63 -0.13 23.44 -3.30
N TYR A 64 -0.54 23.61 -4.55
CA TYR A 64 -0.47 22.56 -5.57
C TYR A 64 0.86 22.62 -6.33
N PHE A 65 1.43 21.43 -6.51
CA PHE A 65 2.68 21.23 -7.25
C PHE A 65 2.53 20.08 -8.24
N GLU A 66 3.20 20.15 -9.36
CA GLU A 66 3.27 19.08 -10.35
C GLU A 66 4.69 18.55 -10.49
N LEU A 67 4.86 17.25 -10.53
CA LEU A 67 6.14 16.61 -10.75
C LEU A 67 6.66 16.96 -12.15
N ALA A 68 7.85 17.58 -12.22
CA ALA A 68 8.44 17.96 -13.49
C ALA A 68 8.74 16.72 -14.36
N PRO A 69 8.60 16.81 -15.70
CA PRO A 69 8.82 15.67 -16.58
C PRO A 69 10.21 15.04 -16.45
N THR A 70 11.22 15.84 -16.16
CA THR A 70 12.63 15.41 -16.01
C THR A 70 13.03 15.06 -14.59
N SER A 71 12.08 15.11 -13.64
CA SER A 71 12.32 14.75 -12.25
C SER A 71 12.73 13.28 -12.09
N ALA A 72 13.41 12.97 -11.00
CA ALA A 72 13.49 11.60 -10.51
C ALA A 72 12.07 10.99 -10.40
N GLN A 73 11.97 9.67 -10.58
CA GLN A 73 10.70 8.95 -10.60
C GLN A 73 10.64 7.90 -9.46
N GLN A 74 11.45 8.10 -8.43
CA GLN A 74 11.46 7.31 -7.18
C GLN A 74 11.54 8.26 -6.00
N LEU A 75 10.85 7.92 -4.92
CA LEU A 75 10.91 8.65 -3.66
C LEU A 75 12.13 8.18 -2.85
N ARG A 76 13.02 9.11 -2.51
CA ARG A 76 14.21 8.88 -1.68
C ARG A 76 14.44 10.04 -0.74
N ARG A 77 13.78 10.03 0.41
CA ARG A 77 13.90 11.13 1.36
C ARG A 77 15.32 11.26 1.90
N GLU A 78 15.97 12.41 1.74
CA GLU A 78 17.27 12.73 2.36
C GLU A 78 17.08 13.06 3.84
N LEU A 79 15.94 13.66 4.19
CA LEU A 79 15.60 14.01 5.56
C LEU A 79 14.43 13.16 6.06
N TRP A 80 14.43 12.86 7.37
CA TRP A 80 13.17 12.49 8.01
C TRP A 80 12.37 13.76 8.28
N ILE A 81 11.06 13.66 8.20
CA ILE A 81 10.12 14.75 8.40
C ILE A 81 8.95 14.29 9.25
N SER A 82 8.48 15.17 10.13
CA SER A 82 7.22 15.01 10.83
C SER A 82 6.48 16.34 10.90
N ARG A 83 5.16 16.27 11.00
CA ARG A 83 4.30 17.45 11.08
C ARG A 83 3.65 17.52 12.46
N LEU A 84 3.78 18.68 13.10
CA LEU A 84 3.08 19.05 14.31
C LEU A 84 2.19 20.25 14.00
N GLY A 85 1.10 20.00 13.31
CA GLY A 85 0.09 20.97 12.91
C GLY A 85 -1.26 20.58 13.47
N PHE A 86 -1.93 21.55 14.05
CA PHE A 86 -3.32 21.48 14.43
C PHE A 86 -4.05 22.59 13.68
N GLU A 87 -5.29 22.38 13.32
CA GLU A 87 -6.08 23.35 12.58
C GLU A 87 -7.30 23.80 13.38
N GLY A 88 -7.84 24.97 13.03
CA GLY A 88 -9.03 25.50 13.64
C GLY A 88 -8.78 26.38 14.88
N PRO A 89 -9.87 26.81 15.57
CA PRO A 89 -9.80 27.85 16.61
C PRO A 89 -9.00 27.47 17.85
N THR A 90 -8.78 26.18 18.09
CA THR A 90 -8.05 25.65 19.25
C THR A 90 -6.63 25.23 18.92
N ALA A 91 -6.20 25.34 17.66
CA ALA A 91 -4.93 24.83 17.16
C ALA A 91 -3.70 25.29 17.97
N ALA A 92 -3.62 26.58 18.30
CA ALA A 92 -2.52 27.13 19.08
C ALA A 92 -2.43 26.54 20.50
N ASN A 93 -3.58 26.32 21.14
CA ASN A 93 -3.63 25.71 22.49
C ASN A 93 -3.26 24.23 22.41
N GLN A 94 -3.78 23.49 21.43
CA GLN A 94 -3.44 22.08 21.24
C GLN A 94 -1.94 21.90 20.98
N LEU A 95 -1.34 22.75 20.15
CA LEU A 95 0.10 22.76 19.91
C LEU A 95 0.89 23.08 21.20
N ALA A 96 0.46 24.10 21.96
CA ALA A 96 1.11 24.45 23.21
C ALA A 96 1.02 23.31 24.23
N ASP A 97 -0.15 22.72 24.42
CA ASP A 97 -0.37 21.60 25.35
C ASP A 97 0.48 20.40 24.97
N TYR A 98 0.55 20.06 23.68
CA TYR A 98 1.41 18.99 23.19
C TYR A 98 2.88 19.27 23.50
N LEU A 99 3.40 20.46 23.17
CA LEU A 99 4.80 20.83 23.38
C LEU A 99 5.16 20.87 24.87
N LEU A 100 4.28 21.40 25.73
CA LEU A 100 4.48 21.41 27.19
C LEU A 100 4.49 19.99 27.78
N ALA A 101 3.59 19.15 27.35
CA ALA A 101 3.56 17.74 27.77
C ALA A 101 4.87 17.04 27.37
N ARG A 102 5.33 17.28 26.16
CA ARG A 102 6.58 16.69 25.63
C ARG A 102 7.82 17.21 26.36
N ALA A 103 7.90 18.52 26.59
CA ALA A 103 8.99 19.12 27.36
C ALA A 103 9.07 18.54 28.79
N GLY A 104 7.93 18.42 29.47
CA GLY A 104 7.87 17.81 30.80
C GLY A 104 8.27 16.33 30.83
N GLU A 105 8.07 15.59 29.76
CA GLU A 105 8.59 14.22 29.63
C GLU A 105 10.12 14.20 29.44
N MET A 106 10.62 15.06 28.57
CA MET A 106 12.07 15.18 28.34
C MET A 106 12.81 15.58 29.62
N GLU A 107 12.27 16.50 30.41
CA GLU A 107 12.84 16.88 31.71
C GLU A 107 12.88 15.69 32.70
N ARG A 108 11.82 14.89 32.74
CA ARG A 108 11.76 13.69 33.58
C ARG A 108 12.71 12.58 33.10
N GLY A 109 12.87 12.45 31.78
CA GLY A 109 13.76 11.47 31.15
C GLY A 109 15.22 11.91 31.07
N SER A 110 15.54 13.20 31.31
CA SER A 110 16.90 13.72 31.27
C SER A 110 17.79 13.32 32.47
N SER A 111 17.23 12.65 33.46
CA SER A 111 18.02 11.84 34.38
C SER A 111 18.44 10.52 33.68
N VAL A 112 19.43 10.67 32.86
CA VAL A 112 19.95 9.94 31.70
C VAL A 112 20.26 8.44 31.92
N GLU A 113 20.04 7.88 33.06
CA GLU A 113 20.36 6.48 33.34
C GLU A 113 19.18 5.60 33.76
N GLN A 114 17.99 6.16 33.90
CA GLN A 114 16.83 5.41 34.38
C GLN A 114 15.54 5.79 33.62
N GLY A 115 15.28 5.17 32.49
CA GLY A 115 13.92 5.12 32.03
C GLY A 115 13.56 5.63 30.64
N ALA A 116 14.40 5.42 29.65
CA ALA A 116 13.83 5.34 28.32
C ALA A 116 12.87 4.13 28.31
N GLU A 117 11.61 4.38 27.99
CA GLU A 117 10.55 3.39 28.00
C GLU A 117 10.85 2.30 26.97
N LEU A 118 10.86 1.04 27.40
CA LEU A 118 11.04 -0.09 26.49
C LEU A 118 9.75 -0.29 25.72
N LEU A 119 9.84 -0.66 24.46
CA LEU A 119 8.67 -1.11 23.72
C LEU A 119 8.30 -2.51 24.19
N ASP A 120 7.45 -2.60 25.20
CA ASP A 120 7.06 -3.86 25.82
C ASP A 120 5.54 -4.10 25.90
N ARG A 121 4.72 -3.09 25.52
CA ARG A 121 3.27 -3.20 25.43
C ARG A 121 2.73 -2.71 24.10
N VAL A 122 2.18 -3.64 23.34
CA VAL A 122 1.61 -3.39 22.02
C VAL A 122 0.15 -3.84 21.99
N ALA A 123 -0.73 -3.01 21.43
CA ALA A 123 -2.08 -3.38 21.06
C ALA A 123 -2.25 -3.32 19.54
N SER A 124 -2.98 -4.27 18.97
CA SER A 124 -3.38 -4.20 17.58
C SER A 124 -4.88 -4.39 17.43
N PHE A 125 -5.48 -3.67 16.48
CA PHE A 125 -6.86 -3.85 16.08
C PHE A 125 -6.95 -4.15 14.59
N GLU A 126 -7.49 -5.32 14.25
CA GLU A 126 -7.80 -5.72 12.88
C GLU A 126 -9.27 -5.43 12.62
N GLY A 127 -9.54 -4.32 11.95
CA GLY A 127 -10.87 -3.95 11.52
C GLY A 127 -11.35 -4.75 10.32
N HIS A 128 -12.53 -4.41 9.82
CA HIS A 128 -13.04 -5.01 8.61
C HIS A 128 -12.18 -4.61 7.41
N GLY A 129 -11.57 -5.57 6.75
CA GLY A 129 -10.82 -5.41 5.50
C GLY A 129 -11.60 -5.92 4.30
N TYR A 130 -11.44 -5.30 3.14
CA TYR A 130 -12.16 -5.71 1.93
C TYR A 130 -11.66 -7.04 1.34
N VAL A 131 -10.49 -7.46 1.66
CA VAL A 131 -9.94 -8.76 1.25
C VAL A 131 -10.26 -9.81 2.30
N SER A 132 -11.32 -9.61 3.09
CA SER A 132 -11.96 -10.57 4.01
C SER A 132 -10.99 -11.36 4.90
N GLU A 133 -9.75 -11.21 4.69
CA GLU A 133 -8.67 -12.03 5.19
C GLU A 133 -7.88 -11.26 6.22
N SER A 134 -8.56 -10.34 6.92
CA SER A 134 -7.93 -9.63 8.05
C SER A 134 -7.29 -10.58 9.06
N LEU A 135 -7.86 -11.78 9.24
CA LEU A 135 -7.24 -12.81 10.08
C LEU A 135 -5.99 -13.42 9.46
N ASP A 136 -5.99 -13.66 8.15
CA ASP A 136 -4.81 -14.18 7.44
C ASP A 136 -3.71 -13.12 7.39
N ALA A 137 -4.07 -11.86 7.13
CA ALA A 137 -3.15 -10.73 7.20
C ALA A 137 -2.54 -10.59 8.61
N TRP A 138 -3.40 -10.64 9.63
CA TRP A 138 -2.98 -10.64 11.02
C TRP A 138 -2.03 -11.81 11.36
N ALA A 139 -2.31 -13.01 10.89
CA ALA A 139 -1.45 -14.17 11.13
C ALA A 139 -0.06 -13.99 10.50
N GLY A 140 0.01 -13.50 9.26
CA GLY A 140 1.25 -13.20 8.55
C GLY A 140 2.08 -12.12 9.27
N ARG A 141 1.46 -10.99 9.61
CA ARG A 141 2.10 -9.90 10.35
C ARG A 141 2.55 -10.32 11.74
N THR A 142 1.73 -11.08 12.46
CA THR A 142 2.10 -11.64 13.78
C THR A 142 3.38 -12.44 13.71
N ALA A 143 3.58 -13.22 12.66
CA ALA A 143 4.80 -13.99 12.47
C ALA A 143 6.02 -13.07 12.30
N LEU A 144 5.92 -12.00 11.50
CA LEU A 144 6.98 -10.99 11.38
C LEU A 144 7.25 -10.26 12.70
N TRP A 145 6.23 -9.89 13.43
CA TRP A 145 6.38 -9.21 14.70
C TRP A 145 7.06 -10.07 15.77
N ARG A 146 6.86 -11.41 15.72
CA ARG A 146 7.63 -12.34 16.57
C ARG A 146 9.12 -12.30 16.27
N GLU A 147 9.50 -12.04 15.03
CA GLU A 147 10.90 -11.88 14.63
C GLU A 147 11.47 -10.55 15.12
N GLY A 148 10.71 -9.46 14.96
CA GLY A 148 11.10 -8.11 15.37
C GLY A 148 11.06 -7.87 16.89
N PHE A 149 10.06 -8.45 17.56
CA PHE A 149 9.78 -8.27 19.00
C PHE A 149 9.65 -9.59 19.74
N PRO A 150 10.65 -10.49 19.73
CA PRO A 150 10.53 -11.80 20.35
C PRO A 150 10.20 -11.76 21.85
N HIS A 151 10.54 -10.68 22.52
CA HIS A 151 10.26 -10.49 23.94
C HIS A 151 8.76 -10.30 24.26
N LEU A 152 7.96 -9.79 23.30
CA LEU A 152 6.51 -9.63 23.48
C LEU A 152 5.76 -10.98 23.53
N PHE A 153 6.36 -12.03 22.97
CA PHE A 153 5.71 -13.34 22.80
C PHE A 153 6.23 -14.42 23.77
N GLY A 154 7.30 -14.15 24.48
CA GLY A 154 7.94 -15.11 25.40
C GLY A 154 8.06 -14.64 26.84
N ALA A 155 7.47 -13.50 27.17
CA ALA A 155 7.62 -12.91 28.50
C ALA A 155 6.89 -13.72 29.59
N PRO A 156 7.44 -13.78 30.81
CA PRO A 156 6.72 -14.25 31.99
C PRO A 156 5.45 -13.41 32.20
N LYS A 157 4.44 -13.98 32.84
CA LYS A 157 3.15 -13.31 33.08
C LYS A 157 3.34 -11.89 33.62
N GLY A 158 2.85 -10.92 32.85
CA GLY A 158 2.66 -9.53 33.28
C GLY A 158 3.74 -8.52 32.94
N ALA A 159 4.87 -8.90 32.30
CA ALA A 159 5.96 -7.97 32.04
C ALA A 159 5.90 -7.32 30.65
N ALA A 160 5.67 -8.10 29.61
CA ALA A 160 5.55 -7.60 28.24
C ALA A 160 4.37 -8.28 27.57
N ALA A 161 3.63 -7.57 26.71
CA ALA A 161 2.45 -8.13 26.09
C ALA A 161 2.14 -7.51 24.75
N TRP A 162 1.79 -8.36 23.79
CA TRP A 162 1.03 -7.96 22.64
C TRP A 162 -0.41 -8.44 22.79
N ARG A 163 -1.36 -7.52 22.65
CA ARG A 163 -2.79 -7.78 22.74
C ARG A 163 -3.46 -7.48 21.40
N ALA A 164 -4.01 -8.52 20.81
CA ALA A 164 -4.68 -8.43 19.53
C ALA A 164 -6.20 -8.38 19.69
N PHE A 165 -6.83 -7.48 18.98
CA PHE A 165 -8.27 -7.31 18.87
C PHE A 165 -8.66 -7.37 17.41
N HIS A 166 -9.88 -7.79 17.10
CA HIS A 166 -10.37 -7.84 15.73
C HIS A 166 -11.90 -7.70 15.66
N HIS A 167 -12.39 -7.28 14.50
CA HIS A 167 -13.81 -6.98 14.26
C HIS A 167 -14.77 -8.17 14.46
N LEU A 168 -14.30 -9.41 14.30
CA LEU A 168 -15.13 -10.60 14.40
C LEU A 168 -15.70 -10.88 15.81
N GLY A 169 -15.16 -10.21 16.80
CA GLY A 169 -15.56 -10.40 18.19
C GLY A 169 -16.70 -9.50 18.68
N SER A 170 -17.40 -8.82 17.78
CA SER A 170 -18.47 -7.87 18.12
C SER A 170 -18.01 -6.57 18.78
N ARG A 171 -18.97 -5.69 19.15
CA ARG A 171 -18.69 -4.43 19.89
C ARG A 171 -17.93 -4.64 21.19
N ASP A 172 -17.97 -5.81 21.79
CA ASP A 172 -17.23 -6.13 23.00
C ASP A 172 -15.69 -6.06 22.77
N GLN A 173 -15.22 -6.45 21.58
CA GLN A 173 -13.81 -6.31 21.21
C GLN A 173 -13.40 -4.83 21.11
N LEU A 174 -14.21 -3.99 20.50
CA LEU A 174 -13.94 -2.54 20.47
C LEU A 174 -13.91 -1.96 21.87
N THR A 175 -14.88 -2.31 22.72
CA THR A 175 -14.92 -1.86 24.12
C THR A 175 -13.66 -2.27 24.90
N ARG A 176 -13.17 -3.49 24.68
CA ARG A 176 -11.93 -3.99 25.30
C ARG A 176 -10.71 -3.28 24.74
N PHE A 177 -10.68 -3.03 23.43
CA PHE A 177 -9.60 -2.29 22.79
C PHE A 177 -9.53 -0.85 23.32
N VAL A 178 -10.67 -0.15 23.43
CA VAL A 178 -10.72 1.20 24.03
C VAL A 178 -10.20 1.22 25.47
N ARG A 179 -10.51 0.20 26.28
CA ARG A 179 -9.94 0.07 27.62
C ARG A 179 -8.43 -0.15 27.59
N GLU A 180 -7.94 -0.93 26.63
CA GLU A 180 -6.50 -1.13 26.43
C GLU A 180 -5.82 0.17 26.00
N LEU A 181 -6.45 0.97 25.14
CA LEU A 181 -5.94 2.29 24.77
C LEU A 181 -5.80 3.25 25.96
N GLN A 182 -6.54 3.03 27.02
CA GLN A 182 -6.49 3.83 28.25
C GLN A 182 -5.42 3.36 29.25
N ASP A 183 -4.71 2.26 28.96
CA ASP A 183 -3.58 1.80 29.79
C ASP A 183 -2.41 2.80 29.65
N PRO A 184 -1.97 3.47 30.73
CA PRO A 184 -0.87 4.43 30.68
C PRO A 184 0.48 3.80 30.31
N LEU A 185 0.59 2.49 30.36
CA LEU A 185 1.77 1.72 29.99
C LEU A 185 1.75 1.25 28.53
N LEU A 186 0.74 1.62 27.74
CA LEU A 186 0.67 1.22 26.34
C LEU A 186 1.66 2.02 25.50
N ASP A 187 2.56 1.34 24.81
CA ASP A 187 3.61 1.93 24.01
C ASP A 187 3.17 2.18 22.57
N LEU A 188 2.71 1.15 21.92
CA LEU A 188 2.38 1.14 20.50
C LEU A 188 0.99 0.57 20.27
N VAL A 189 0.22 1.26 19.45
CA VAL A 189 -1.00 0.72 18.88
C VAL A 189 -0.88 0.65 17.35
N VAL A 190 -1.35 -0.46 16.77
CA VAL A 190 -1.46 -0.64 15.33
C VAL A 190 -2.92 -0.88 14.99
N VAL A 191 -3.47 -0.05 14.11
CA VAL A 191 -4.84 -0.18 13.61
C VAL A 191 -4.81 -0.44 12.13
N HIS A 192 -5.31 -1.60 11.73
CA HIS A 192 -5.41 -2.02 10.34
C HIS A 192 -6.89 -2.20 9.98
N ALA A 193 -7.43 -1.32 9.14
CA ALA A 193 -8.83 -1.34 8.74
C ALA A 193 -9.06 -0.44 7.51
N HIS A 194 -10.27 -0.45 6.97
CA HIS A 194 -10.69 0.66 6.12
C HIS A 194 -10.77 1.96 6.90
N GLY A 195 -10.49 3.07 6.23
CA GLY A 195 -10.58 4.40 6.79
C GLY A 195 -11.04 5.44 5.78
N ASP A 196 -11.50 6.55 6.30
CA ASP A 196 -11.79 7.78 5.59
C ASP A 196 -11.19 8.95 6.37
N VAL A 197 -11.30 10.17 5.86
CA VAL A 197 -10.76 11.39 6.50
C VAL A 197 -11.24 11.54 7.95
N SER A 198 -12.52 11.24 8.20
CA SER A 198 -13.22 11.47 9.48
C SER A 198 -13.68 10.21 10.18
N SER A 199 -13.40 9.02 9.63
CA SER A 199 -13.85 7.76 10.23
C SER A 199 -12.88 6.60 10.04
N GLN A 200 -13.01 5.60 10.93
CA GLN A 200 -12.33 4.31 10.88
C GLN A 200 -13.37 3.20 10.89
N LEU A 201 -13.33 2.27 9.93
CA LEU A 201 -14.23 1.13 9.88
C LEU A 201 -13.67 -0.02 10.73
N LEU A 202 -13.78 0.12 12.03
CA LEU A 202 -13.24 -0.87 12.96
C LEU A 202 -14.17 -2.08 13.14
N LEU A 203 -15.47 -1.89 12.99
CA LEU A 203 -16.45 -2.96 13.18
C LEU A 203 -16.87 -3.52 11.83
N GLY A 204 -17.01 -4.82 11.74
CA GLY A 204 -17.60 -5.51 10.59
C GLY A 204 -19.13 -5.66 10.74
N GLU A 205 -19.79 -5.87 9.63
CA GLU A 205 -21.21 -6.23 9.65
C GLU A 205 -21.42 -7.52 10.48
N PRO A 206 -22.44 -7.58 11.34
CA PRO A 206 -22.73 -8.78 12.10
C PRO A 206 -23.01 -9.98 11.18
N GLU A 207 -22.68 -11.18 11.64
CA GLU A 207 -23.01 -12.39 10.87
C GLU A 207 -24.50 -12.46 10.56
N HIS A 208 -24.82 -12.65 9.29
CA HIS A 208 -26.19 -12.81 8.82
C HIS A 208 -26.63 -14.25 9.00
N THR A 209 -27.47 -14.50 9.98
CA THR A 209 -27.96 -15.84 10.32
C THR A 209 -29.13 -16.33 9.45
N THR A 210 -29.72 -15.43 8.66
CA THR A 210 -30.85 -15.76 7.78
C THR A 210 -30.57 -15.37 6.32
N VAL A 211 -31.24 -16.04 5.38
CA VAL A 211 -31.20 -15.71 3.95
C VAL A 211 -31.70 -14.28 3.71
N ALA A 212 -32.71 -13.84 4.46
CA ALA A 212 -33.29 -12.50 4.33
C ALA A 212 -32.26 -11.42 4.75
N SER A 213 -31.56 -11.61 5.88
CA SER A 213 -30.55 -10.66 6.33
C SER A 213 -29.33 -10.63 5.39
N LYS A 214 -28.88 -11.78 4.88
CA LYS A 214 -27.82 -11.84 3.85
C LYS A 214 -28.20 -11.09 2.57
N ARG A 215 -29.44 -11.30 2.11
CA ARG A 215 -29.97 -10.62 0.94
C ARG A 215 -29.98 -9.09 1.14
N GLU A 216 -30.50 -8.62 2.28
CA GLU A 216 -30.56 -7.19 2.58
C GLU A 216 -29.15 -6.55 2.63
N ALA A 217 -28.17 -7.23 3.21
CA ALA A 217 -26.78 -6.78 3.21
C ALA A 217 -26.24 -6.60 1.79
N ILE A 218 -26.44 -7.60 0.93
CA ILE A 218 -26.02 -7.51 -0.48
C ILE A 218 -26.77 -6.36 -1.19
N GLN A 219 -28.08 -6.28 -1.01
CA GLN A 219 -28.89 -5.20 -1.61
C GLN A 219 -28.41 -3.81 -1.20
N ARG A 220 -27.99 -3.63 0.06
CA ARG A 220 -27.43 -2.36 0.57
C ARG A 220 -26.15 -1.98 -0.16
N VAL A 221 -25.23 -2.92 -0.31
CA VAL A 221 -23.99 -2.72 -1.09
C VAL A 221 -24.29 -2.33 -2.54
N LEU A 222 -25.21 -3.04 -3.17
CA LEU A 222 -25.59 -2.80 -4.56
C LEU A 222 -26.27 -1.44 -4.74
N ARG A 223 -27.16 -1.04 -3.82
CA ARG A 223 -27.77 0.31 -3.80
C ARG A 223 -26.69 1.39 -3.67
N GLY A 224 -25.69 1.19 -2.81
CA GLY A 224 -24.54 2.09 -2.68
C GLY A 224 -23.75 2.24 -3.99
N ARG A 225 -23.43 1.13 -4.65
CA ARG A 225 -22.78 1.14 -5.97
C ARG A 225 -23.60 1.86 -7.03
N LEU A 226 -24.91 1.69 -7.04
CA LEU A 226 -25.79 2.37 -7.97
C LEU A 226 -25.82 3.89 -7.73
N ARG A 227 -25.92 4.32 -6.47
CA ARG A 227 -25.81 5.74 -6.11
C ARG A 227 -24.49 6.37 -6.58
N GLN A 228 -23.39 5.68 -6.37
CA GLN A 228 -22.07 6.14 -6.85
C GLN A 228 -22.00 6.24 -8.38
N ALA A 229 -22.55 5.27 -9.10
CA ALA A 229 -22.59 5.30 -10.56
C ALA A 229 -23.40 6.51 -11.08
N VAL A 230 -24.57 6.74 -10.51
CA VAL A 230 -25.42 7.90 -10.83
C VAL A 230 -24.73 9.23 -10.47
N ALA A 231 -24.08 9.31 -9.33
CA ALA A 231 -23.29 10.49 -8.94
C ALA A 231 -22.14 10.78 -9.92
N ARG A 232 -21.58 9.73 -10.54
CA ARG A 232 -20.58 9.82 -11.62
C ARG A 232 -21.19 10.10 -13.00
N GLN A 233 -22.49 10.47 -13.05
CA GLN A 233 -23.22 10.79 -14.27
C GLN A 233 -23.45 9.61 -15.23
N GLU A 234 -23.41 8.38 -14.75
CA GLU A 234 -23.89 7.22 -15.51
C GLU A 234 -25.41 7.23 -15.55
N ALA A 235 -26.03 6.93 -16.70
CA ALA A 235 -27.48 6.88 -16.79
C ALA A 235 -28.03 5.73 -15.92
N LEU A 236 -29.09 6.00 -15.16
CA LEU A 236 -29.63 5.09 -14.16
C LEU A 236 -29.89 3.68 -14.69
N GLU A 237 -30.61 3.57 -15.81
CA GLU A 237 -30.97 2.29 -16.40
C GLU A 237 -29.73 1.51 -16.89
N VAL A 238 -28.71 2.22 -17.38
CA VAL A 238 -27.45 1.63 -17.83
C VAL A 238 -26.67 1.08 -16.62
N ALA A 239 -26.57 1.86 -15.55
CA ALA A 239 -25.91 1.47 -14.32
C ALA A 239 -26.61 0.26 -13.67
N GLN A 240 -27.93 0.28 -13.58
CA GLN A 240 -28.73 -0.84 -13.06
C GLN A 240 -28.51 -2.12 -13.86
N ALA A 241 -28.62 -2.06 -15.17
CA ALA A 241 -28.45 -3.23 -16.04
C ALA A 241 -27.02 -3.80 -15.96
N ARG A 242 -26.03 -2.92 -15.89
CA ARG A 242 -24.62 -3.29 -15.74
C ARG A 242 -24.37 -3.99 -14.41
N ILE A 243 -24.77 -3.37 -13.29
CA ILE A 243 -24.55 -3.92 -11.93
C ILE A 243 -25.26 -5.25 -11.77
N ALA A 244 -26.54 -5.35 -12.19
CA ALA A 244 -27.30 -6.60 -12.10
C ALA A 244 -26.65 -7.74 -12.90
N ARG A 245 -26.10 -7.45 -14.08
CA ARG A 245 -25.38 -8.42 -14.91
C ARG A 245 -24.04 -8.83 -14.29
N GLU A 246 -23.25 -7.87 -13.81
CA GLU A 246 -21.93 -8.11 -13.21
C GLU A 246 -22.03 -8.95 -11.96
N GLU A 247 -23.00 -8.67 -11.10
CA GLU A 247 -23.20 -9.35 -9.82
C GLU A 247 -24.15 -10.57 -9.94
N GLN A 248 -24.68 -10.83 -11.13
CA GLN A 248 -25.62 -11.93 -11.40
C GLN A 248 -26.86 -11.93 -10.47
N VAL A 249 -27.39 -10.73 -10.22
CA VAL A 249 -28.55 -10.52 -9.33
C VAL A 249 -29.76 -10.00 -10.11
N PRO A 250 -31.00 -10.25 -9.60
CA PRO A 250 -32.21 -9.63 -10.16
C PRO A 250 -32.18 -8.10 -10.07
N LEU A 251 -32.73 -7.42 -11.08
CA LEU A 251 -32.80 -5.96 -11.11
C LEU A 251 -33.50 -5.34 -9.88
N GLU A 252 -34.53 -6.03 -9.36
CA GLU A 252 -35.25 -5.60 -8.17
C GLU A 252 -34.37 -5.51 -6.90
N TRP A 253 -33.17 -6.08 -6.91
CA TRP A 253 -32.23 -5.91 -5.79
C TRP A 253 -31.64 -4.50 -5.71
N LEU A 254 -31.77 -3.73 -6.77
CA LEU A 254 -31.33 -2.33 -6.87
C LEU A 254 -32.47 -1.34 -6.62
N ASP A 255 -33.69 -1.86 -6.38
CA ASP A 255 -34.85 -0.99 -6.13
C ASP A 255 -34.61 -0.09 -4.91
N ARG A 256 -35.26 1.08 -4.93
CA ARG A 256 -35.18 2.09 -3.88
C ARG A 256 -33.77 2.69 -3.65
N ALA A 257 -32.79 2.41 -4.50
CA ALA A 257 -31.43 2.93 -4.33
C ALA A 257 -31.39 4.47 -4.24
N LEU A 258 -32.25 5.16 -4.99
CA LEU A 258 -32.35 6.62 -5.00
C LEU A 258 -33.49 7.16 -4.11
N ASP A 259 -34.20 6.29 -3.38
CA ASP A 259 -35.20 6.68 -2.40
C ASP A 259 -34.49 7.34 -1.20
N PRO A 260 -34.79 8.60 -0.85
CA PRO A 260 -34.10 9.31 0.23
C PRO A 260 -34.27 8.66 1.62
N GLU A 261 -35.39 7.96 1.86
CA GLU A 261 -35.60 7.24 3.11
C GLU A 261 -34.72 6.00 3.20
N GLN A 262 -34.64 5.25 2.09
CA GLN A 262 -33.77 4.07 2.00
C GLN A 262 -32.30 4.46 2.08
N GLN A 263 -31.93 5.56 1.43
CA GLN A 263 -30.55 6.08 1.50
C GLN A 263 -30.15 6.43 2.93
N ARG A 264 -31.00 7.18 3.66
CA ARG A 264 -30.74 7.47 5.09
C ARG A 264 -30.64 6.23 5.95
N ALA A 265 -31.47 5.21 5.68
CA ALA A 265 -31.42 3.95 6.41
C ALA A 265 -30.10 3.19 6.13
N ASP A 266 -29.66 3.15 4.87
CA ASP A 266 -28.39 2.54 4.48
C ASP A 266 -27.18 3.27 5.09
N GLU A 267 -27.20 4.62 5.09
CA GLU A 267 -26.15 5.48 5.68
C GLU A 267 -26.08 5.30 7.21
N ALA A 268 -27.23 5.31 7.89
CA ALA A 268 -27.29 5.07 9.33
C ALA A 268 -26.82 3.68 9.72
N HIS A 269 -27.05 2.69 8.84
CA HIS A 269 -26.52 1.35 9.06
C HIS A 269 -24.99 1.33 8.91
N ALA A 270 -24.43 1.96 7.87
CA ALA A 270 -22.99 2.05 7.66
C ALA A 270 -22.31 2.76 8.84
N ALA A 271 -22.85 3.92 9.26
CA ALA A 271 -22.33 4.67 10.39
C ALA A 271 -22.31 3.88 11.72
N ALA A 272 -23.11 2.83 11.87
CA ALA A 272 -23.09 1.99 13.06
C ALA A 272 -21.81 1.12 13.20
N PHE A 273 -21.00 1.01 12.14
CA PHE A 273 -19.75 0.26 12.11
C PHE A 273 -18.51 1.16 12.03
N GLU A 274 -18.72 2.44 11.89
CA GLU A 274 -17.68 3.45 11.85
C GLU A 274 -17.41 4.01 13.24
N VAL A 275 -16.17 4.36 13.47
CA VAL A 275 -15.71 5.14 14.61
C VAL A 275 -15.29 6.49 14.08
N ASP A 276 -15.97 7.54 14.50
CA ASP A 276 -15.69 8.90 14.02
C ASP A 276 -14.65 9.63 14.90
N VAL A 277 -14.22 10.79 14.40
CA VAL A 277 -13.29 11.69 15.09
C VAL A 277 -13.78 12.05 16.49
N GLY A 278 -15.10 12.30 16.67
CA GLY A 278 -15.69 12.65 17.96
C GLY A 278 -15.60 11.52 18.97
N GLU A 279 -15.82 10.28 18.53
CA GLU A 279 -15.69 9.11 19.38
C GLU A 279 -14.23 8.88 19.80
N ILE A 280 -13.27 8.97 18.87
CA ILE A 280 -11.82 8.84 19.16
C ILE A 280 -11.39 9.88 20.19
N ALA A 281 -11.84 11.12 20.11
CA ALA A 281 -11.53 12.16 21.07
C ALA A 281 -11.96 11.80 22.50
N THR A 282 -13.00 10.96 22.67
CA THR A 282 -13.44 10.47 23.97
C THR A 282 -12.61 9.33 24.54
N TRP A 283 -11.87 8.61 23.70
CA TRP A 283 -11.09 7.42 24.12
C TRP A 283 -9.90 7.75 24.99
N LYS A 284 -9.31 8.93 24.82
CA LYS A 284 -8.10 9.38 25.53
C LYS A 284 -6.96 8.38 25.43
N PRO A 285 -6.49 8.05 24.23
CA PRO A 285 -5.47 7.02 24.02
C PRO A 285 -4.17 7.37 24.77
N GLN A 286 -3.61 6.39 25.46
CA GLN A 286 -2.36 6.53 26.20
C GLN A 286 -1.16 5.96 25.42
N ALA A 287 -1.39 5.25 24.33
CA ALA A 287 -0.33 4.76 23.44
C ALA A 287 0.60 5.89 23.01
N LYS A 288 1.90 5.71 23.14
CA LYS A 288 2.89 6.72 22.75
C LYS A 288 2.99 6.86 21.23
N VAL A 289 2.80 5.74 20.52
CA VAL A 289 2.84 5.69 19.06
C VAL A 289 1.55 5.04 18.54
N ALA A 290 0.93 5.65 17.54
CA ALA A 290 -0.17 5.05 16.78
C ALA A 290 0.23 4.88 15.32
N LEU A 291 0.11 3.65 14.82
CA LEU A 291 0.29 3.30 13.42
C LEU A 291 -1.09 2.99 12.84
N LEU A 292 -1.57 3.84 11.93
CA LEU A 292 -2.89 3.76 11.31
C LEU A 292 -2.74 3.32 9.85
N ASP A 293 -2.77 2.00 9.64
CA ASP A 293 -2.73 1.41 8.29
C ASP A 293 -4.13 1.43 7.66
N GLN A 294 -4.56 2.63 7.29
CA GLN A 294 -5.89 2.94 6.80
C GLN A 294 -5.84 4.03 5.75
N CYS A 295 -6.84 4.05 4.86
CA CYS A 295 -6.98 5.10 3.86
C CYS A 295 -7.33 6.45 4.52
N PHE A 296 -6.80 7.55 4.01
CA PHE A 296 -7.16 8.95 4.29
C PHE A 296 -7.04 9.43 5.74
N ASN A 297 -6.68 8.59 6.70
CA ASN A 297 -6.64 8.99 8.11
C ASN A 297 -5.61 10.10 8.45
N GLY A 298 -4.65 10.37 7.56
CA GLY A 298 -3.69 11.48 7.63
C GLY A 298 -3.79 12.43 6.45
N ALA A 299 -5.00 12.72 5.97
CA ALA A 299 -5.24 13.44 4.72
C ALA A 299 -5.05 14.95 4.82
N PHE A 300 -4.97 15.54 6.01
CA PHE A 300 -4.95 16.99 6.23
C PHE A 300 -6.11 17.72 5.52
N ALA A 301 -7.24 17.03 5.32
CA ALA A 301 -8.36 17.54 4.56
C ALA A 301 -9.34 18.36 5.40
N GLU A 302 -9.40 18.05 6.68
CA GLU A 302 -10.30 18.65 7.66
C GLU A 302 -9.50 19.11 8.90
N PRO A 303 -9.97 20.14 9.61
CA PRO A 303 -9.29 20.63 10.83
C PRO A 303 -9.14 19.60 11.94
N ASN A 304 -9.95 18.55 11.91
CA ASN A 304 -9.91 17.46 12.88
C ASN A 304 -10.04 16.13 12.12
N ASP A 305 -8.98 15.71 11.48
CA ASP A 305 -8.91 14.36 10.91
C ASP A 305 -8.61 13.30 12.00
N ILE A 306 -8.69 12.04 11.62
CA ILE A 306 -8.45 10.91 12.50
C ILE A 306 -7.06 10.98 13.15
N ALA A 307 -6.00 11.26 12.37
CA ALA A 307 -4.64 11.30 12.90
C ALA A 307 -4.46 12.42 13.93
N THR A 308 -5.06 13.58 13.68
CA THR A 308 -5.08 14.71 14.63
C THR A 308 -5.85 14.34 15.90
N ALA A 309 -6.98 13.64 15.80
CA ALA A 309 -7.74 13.19 16.97
C ALA A 309 -6.93 12.21 17.83
N TRP A 310 -6.20 11.29 17.22
CA TRP A 310 -5.27 10.40 17.93
C TRP A 310 -4.14 11.18 18.62
N LEU A 311 -3.57 12.17 17.95
CA LEU A 311 -2.45 12.97 18.47
C LEU A 311 -2.87 13.88 19.64
N SER A 312 -4.07 14.48 19.55
CA SER A 312 -4.56 15.46 20.52
C SER A 312 -5.41 14.84 21.64
N GLY A 313 -5.92 13.63 21.45
CA GLY A 313 -6.90 13.01 22.35
C GLY A 313 -6.33 12.49 23.68
N GLY A 314 -5.01 12.27 23.77
CA GLY A 314 -4.41 11.63 24.94
C GLY A 314 -2.91 11.85 25.10
N SER A 315 -2.16 10.76 25.26
CA SER A 315 -0.71 10.77 25.47
C SER A 315 0.10 10.40 24.22
N THR A 316 -0.53 10.29 23.06
CA THR A 316 0.12 9.92 21.80
C THR A 316 1.15 10.97 21.38
N ARG A 317 2.35 10.52 21.02
CA ARG A 317 3.48 11.37 20.64
C ARG A 317 3.73 11.37 19.13
N VAL A 318 3.46 10.24 18.49
CA VAL A 318 3.61 10.09 17.05
C VAL A 318 2.43 9.31 16.51
N VAL A 319 1.89 9.80 15.39
CA VAL A 319 0.91 9.09 14.58
C VAL A 319 1.50 8.90 13.18
N LEU A 320 1.48 7.67 12.70
CA LEU A 320 1.80 7.33 11.32
C LEU A 320 0.49 6.99 10.61
N ALA A 321 0.20 7.69 9.51
CA ALA A 321 -1.08 7.57 8.81
C ALA A 321 -0.93 7.87 7.32
N ASN A 322 -1.95 7.58 6.52
CA ASN A 322 -1.90 7.78 5.08
C ASN A 322 -2.83 8.92 4.63
N SER A 323 -2.36 9.72 3.70
CA SER A 323 -3.09 10.91 3.24
C SER A 323 -4.11 10.62 2.12
N VAL A 324 -4.01 9.48 1.44
CA VAL A 324 -4.94 9.03 0.39
C VAL A 324 -5.23 7.54 0.57
N ASN A 325 -6.01 6.94 -0.34
CA ASN A 325 -6.26 5.51 -0.30
C ASN A 325 -4.96 4.71 -0.54
N VAL A 326 -4.83 3.62 0.19
CA VAL A 326 -3.65 2.75 0.19
C VAL A 326 -4.04 1.30 -0.10
N LEU A 327 -3.05 0.52 -0.56
CA LEU A 327 -3.11 -0.92 -0.34
C LEU A 327 -2.73 -1.16 1.12
N GLN A 328 -3.63 -1.74 1.87
CA GLN A 328 -3.35 -2.18 3.23
C GLN A 328 -2.24 -3.24 3.21
N ASP A 329 -1.51 -3.40 4.28
CA ASP A 329 -0.30 -4.22 4.38
C ASP A 329 0.96 -3.60 3.75
N THR A 330 1.01 -2.29 3.51
CA THR A 330 2.13 -1.64 2.80
C THR A 330 2.92 -0.64 3.64
N LEU A 331 2.57 -0.44 4.90
CA LEU A 331 3.21 0.56 5.76
C LEU A 331 4.60 0.20 6.31
N GLY A 332 5.23 -0.86 5.81
CA GLY A 332 6.55 -1.27 6.29
C GLY A 332 6.52 -1.84 7.71
N GLU A 333 5.41 -2.42 8.13
CA GLU A 333 5.26 -3.05 9.45
C GLU A 333 6.28 -4.15 9.70
N GLU A 334 6.79 -4.78 8.65
CA GLU A 334 7.86 -5.75 8.72
C GLU A 334 9.17 -5.16 9.24
N HIS A 335 9.40 -3.85 9.04
CA HIS A 335 10.56 -3.14 9.58
C HIS A 335 10.32 -2.57 10.98
N LEU A 336 9.14 -2.74 11.53
CA LEU A 336 8.73 -2.16 12.80
C LEU A 336 9.63 -2.60 13.98
N GLY A 337 10.21 -3.78 13.91
CA GLY A 337 11.18 -4.28 14.88
C GLY A 337 12.39 -3.36 15.13
N GLN A 338 12.73 -2.50 14.18
CA GLN A 338 13.81 -1.51 14.32
C GLN A 338 13.45 -0.42 15.34
N VAL A 339 12.17 -0.06 15.45
CA VAL A 339 11.67 0.90 16.44
C VAL A 339 11.92 0.41 17.86
N GLY A 340 11.72 -0.89 18.11
CA GLY A 340 12.05 -1.53 19.40
C GLY A 340 13.54 -1.63 19.72
N GLN A 341 14.42 -1.24 18.79
CA GLN A 341 15.87 -1.17 18.96
C GLN A 341 16.39 0.25 19.18
N GLY A 342 15.52 1.21 19.42
CA GLY A 342 15.89 2.59 19.67
C GLY A 342 15.85 3.50 18.43
N GLU A 343 15.32 3.03 17.31
CA GLU A 343 15.14 3.87 16.13
C GLU A 343 14.10 4.97 16.40
N TRP A 344 14.38 6.19 15.98
CA TRP A 344 13.39 7.27 15.99
C TRP A 344 12.31 7.04 14.94
N LEU A 345 11.07 7.32 15.28
CA LEU A 345 9.93 7.11 14.38
C LEU A 345 10.07 7.91 13.06
N GLY A 346 10.56 9.13 13.11
CA GLY A 346 10.84 9.92 11.91
C GLY A 346 11.90 9.29 11.01
N ARG A 347 12.97 8.70 11.58
CA ARG A 347 14.00 8.00 10.81
C ARG A 347 13.51 6.69 10.24
N TRP A 348 12.74 5.94 11.01
CA TRP A 348 12.08 4.73 10.52
C TRP A 348 11.14 5.09 9.35
N HIS A 349 10.29 6.11 9.51
CA HIS A 349 9.37 6.60 8.48
C HIS A 349 10.09 7.17 7.24
N LYS A 350 11.28 7.74 7.38
CA LYS A 350 12.10 8.19 6.24
C LYS A 350 12.31 7.10 5.18
N ARG A 351 12.31 5.83 5.59
CA ARG A 351 12.50 4.68 4.69
C ARG A 351 11.24 4.33 3.89
N SER A 352 10.08 4.88 4.24
CA SER A 352 8.86 4.73 3.44
C SER A 352 9.07 5.31 2.05
N VAL A 353 8.69 4.55 1.03
CA VAL A 353 8.81 4.92 -0.37
C VAL A 353 7.49 5.41 -0.97
N TYR A 354 6.47 5.60 -0.13
CA TYR A 354 5.15 6.05 -0.56
C TYR A 354 4.90 7.50 -0.17
N LEU A 355 4.39 8.29 -1.13
CA LEU A 355 4.07 9.71 -0.92
C LEU A 355 2.98 9.90 0.14
N GLU A 356 2.00 9.02 0.17
CA GLU A 356 0.85 9.10 1.06
C GLU A 356 1.18 8.85 2.53
N SER A 357 2.32 8.23 2.83
CA SER A 357 2.70 7.93 4.20
C SER A 357 3.19 9.20 4.92
N GLN A 358 2.54 9.54 6.03
CA GLN A 358 2.79 10.75 6.81
C GLN A 358 3.19 10.40 8.24
N CYS A 359 4.08 11.22 8.82
CA CYS A 359 4.47 11.16 10.22
C CYS A 359 4.00 12.45 10.91
N LEU A 360 3.08 12.31 11.85
CA LEU A 360 2.56 13.43 12.65
C LEU A 360 3.11 13.36 14.07
N GLY A 361 3.39 14.51 14.67
CA GLY A 361 3.91 14.59 16.04
C GLY A 361 5.43 14.70 16.11
N ASP A 362 6.01 14.21 17.21
CA ASP A 362 7.46 14.28 17.47
C ASP A 362 8.22 13.14 16.80
N GLY A 363 8.68 13.35 15.57
CA GLY A 363 9.49 12.37 14.85
C GLY A 363 10.82 11.98 15.52
N THR A 364 11.23 12.68 16.58
CA THR A 364 12.40 12.31 17.39
C THR A 364 12.07 11.32 18.49
N TYR A 365 10.78 11.01 18.68
CA TYR A 365 10.38 10.00 19.65
C TYR A 365 10.89 8.62 19.24
N GLY A 366 11.39 7.87 20.20
CA GLY A 366 11.86 6.49 20.06
C GLY A 366 11.84 5.79 21.40
N PHE A 367 11.83 4.47 21.38
CA PHE A 367 11.89 3.64 22.59
C PHE A 367 13.33 3.32 22.96
N ALA A 368 13.56 2.96 24.20
CA ALA A 368 14.87 2.48 24.62
C ALA A 368 15.21 1.14 23.94
N SER A 369 16.45 0.97 23.59
CA SER A 369 16.97 -0.33 23.22
C SER A 369 17.08 -1.23 24.47
N GLY A 370 16.22 -2.22 24.59
CA GLY A 370 16.21 -3.16 25.72
C GLY A 370 17.38 -4.13 25.79
N ARG A 371 18.29 -4.11 24.81
CA ARG A 371 19.46 -4.99 24.70
C ARG A 371 20.60 -4.27 24.02
N SER A 372 21.84 -4.63 24.34
CA SER A 372 23.01 -4.25 23.58
C SER A 372 22.88 -4.85 22.17
N THR A 373 22.27 -4.11 21.26
CA THR A 373 22.21 -4.50 19.86
C THR A 373 23.55 -4.18 19.20
N PRO A 374 24.10 -5.06 18.37
CA PRO A 374 25.34 -4.75 17.64
C PRO A 374 25.15 -3.63 16.61
N VAL A 375 23.91 -3.20 16.37
CA VAL A 375 23.56 -2.09 15.49
C VAL A 375 22.80 -1.08 16.30
N ASP A 376 23.45 0.02 16.62
CA ASP A 376 22.77 1.24 16.99
C ASP A 376 22.17 1.84 15.70
N PRO A 377 20.85 1.96 15.57
CA PRO A 377 20.22 2.52 14.36
C PRO A 377 20.73 3.93 14.02
N TRP A 378 21.16 4.71 15.01
CA TRP A 378 21.77 6.03 14.84
C TRP A 378 23.12 5.99 14.13
N SER A 379 23.89 4.97 14.38
CA SER A 379 25.20 4.78 13.77
C SER A 379 25.14 3.91 12.52
N ALA A 380 24.02 3.22 12.28
CA ALA A 380 23.90 2.23 11.18
C ALA A 380 24.24 2.83 9.80
N GLU A 381 23.73 4.03 9.49
CA GLU A 381 24.05 4.72 8.24
C GLU A 381 25.53 5.15 8.13
N ARG A 382 26.26 5.16 9.23
CA ARG A 382 27.69 5.50 9.32
C ARG A 382 28.58 4.28 9.59
N MET A 383 27.98 3.09 9.67
CA MET A 383 28.74 1.88 9.87
C MET A 383 29.62 1.58 8.66
N SER A 384 30.78 0.99 8.91
CA SER A 384 31.60 0.50 7.82
C SER A 384 30.91 -0.63 7.06
N LEU A 385 31.21 -0.74 5.77
CA LEU A 385 30.69 -1.85 4.94
C LEU A 385 31.02 -3.21 5.52
N ASP A 386 32.19 -3.39 6.10
CA ASP A 386 32.60 -4.66 6.73
C ASP A 386 31.75 -5.00 7.97
N ALA A 387 31.36 -3.98 8.76
CA ALA A 387 30.45 -4.19 9.88
C ALA A 387 29.05 -4.58 9.38
N LEU A 388 28.54 -3.91 8.35
CA LEU A 388 27.24 -4.26 7.73
C LEU A 388 27.25 -5.65 7.12
N ARG A 389 28.34 -6.05 6.45
CA ARG A 389 28.53 -7.43 5.93
C ARG A 389 28.48 -8.46 7.06
N THR A 390 29.22 -8.18 8.14
CA THR A 390 29.24 -9.07 9.31
C THR A 390 27.86 -9.25 9.90
N ILE A 391 27.09 -8.16 10.09
CA ILE A 391 25.77 -8.20 10.69
C ILE A 391 24.78 -8.90 9.78
N SER A 392 24.74 -8.56 8.49
CA SER A 392 23.78 -9.13 7.54
C SER A 392 23.87 -10.65 7.40
N MET A 393 25.02 -11.23 7.69
CA MET A 393 25.27 -12.68 7.60
C MET A 393 25.28 -13.39 8.96
N ASN A 394 25.18 -12.66 10.07
CA ASN A 394 25.23 -13.23 11.42
C ASN A 394 23.83 -13.57 11.94
N THR A 395 23.40 -14.81 11.81
CA THR A 395 22.10 -15.29 12.28
C THR A 395 21.90 -15.20 13.80
N SER A 396 22.95 -14.92 14.58
CA SER A 396 22.84 -14.64 16.02
C SER A 396 22.50 -13.17 16.31
N ALA A 397 22.63 -12.25 15.34
CA ALA A 397 22.14 -10.89 15.46
C ALA A 397 20.59 -10.89 15.37
N SER A 398 19.94 -9.85 15.89
CA SER A 398 18.48 -9.74 15.78
C SER A 398 18.04 -9.68 14.32
N ALA A 399 16.84 -10.17 14.02
CA ALA A 399 16.25 -10.10 12.67
C ALA A 399 16.25 -8.65 12.16
N SER A 400 15.79 -7.70 12.97
CA SER A 400 15.75 -6.28 12.61
C SER A 400 17.12 -5.68 12.31
N ALA A 401 18.18 -6.12 13.01
CA ALA A 401 19.54 -5.67 12.74
C ALA A 401 20.06 -6.20 11.39
N ARG A 402 19.81 -7.50 11.10
CA ARG A 402 20.20 -8.11 9.83
C ARG A 402 19.45 -7.50 8.65
N GLU A 403 18.15 -7.31 8.82
CA GLU A 403 17.28 -6.67 7.85
C GLU A 403 17.77 -5.25 7.49
N LEU A 404 18.03 -4.41 8.49
CA LEU A 404 18.58 -3.08 8.29
C LEU A 404 19.95 -3.12 7.59
N ALA A 405 20.80 -4.07 7.97
CA ALA A 405 22.11 -4.22 7.34
C ALA A 405 21.99 -4.65 5.86
N VAL A 406 21.07 -5.56 5.53
CA VAL A 406 20.80 -5.96 4.13
C VAL A 406 20.27 -4.75 3.36
N TRP A 407 19.30 -4.01 3.90
CA TRP A 407 18.77 -2.81 3.28
C TRP A 407 19.84 -1.77 2.98
N LEU A 408 20.69 -1.43 3.97
CA LEU A 408 21.80 -0.47 3.81
C LEU A 408 22.79 -0.92 2.76
N ARG A 409 23.16 -2.20 2.75
CA ARG A 409 24.08 -2.77 1.74
C ARG A 409 23.50 -2.68 0.33
N VAL A 410 22.20 -2.95 0.17
CA VAL A 410 21.50 -2.79 -1.12
C VAL A 410 21.51 -1.31 -1.56
N GLN A 411 21.23 -0.37 -0.65
CA GLN A 411 21.27 1.07 -0.98
C GLN A 411 22.67 1.55 -1.38
N GLN A 412 23.69 1.01 -0.74
CA GLN A 412 25.11 1.35 -1.00
C GLN A 412 25.73 0.53 -2.14
N GLN A 413 24.95 -0.36 -2.76
CA GLN A 413 25.40 -1.28 -3.81
C GLN A 413 26.60 -2.16 -3.38
N ASP A 414 26.63 -2.54 -2.09
CA ASP A 414 27.70 -3.34 -1.48
C ASP A 414 27.29 -4.80 -1.21
N ILE A 415 26.29 -5.31 -1.86
CA ILE A 415 25.87 -6.70 -1.73
C ILE A 415 25.79 -7.37 -3.10
N THR A 416 26.36 -8.55 -3.20
CA THR A 416 26.35 -9.33 -4.45
C THR A 416 25.02 -10.07 -4.62
N LEU A 417 24.70 -10.45 -5.86
CA LEU A 417 23.51 -11.26 -6.17
C LEU A 417 23.56 -12.62 -5.46
N ASP A 418 24.74 -13.21 -5.34
CA ASP A 418 24.91 -14.50 -4.66
C ASP A 418 24.69 -14.38 -3.16
N GLU A 419 25.17 -13.30 -2.53
CA GLU A 419 24.88 -13.01 -1.12
C GLU A 419 23.36 -12.80 -0.88
N LEU A 420 22.68 -12.04 -1.74
CA LEU A 420 21.23 -11.85 -1.64
C LEU A 420 20.48 -13.18 -1.79
N ARG A 421 20.87 -14.04 -2.74
CA ARG A 421 20.29 -15.38 -2.88
C ARG A 421 20.57 -16.26 -1.66
N GLN A 422 21.77 -16.18 -1.10
CA GLN A 422 22.11 -16.88 0.14
C GLN A 422 21.24 -16.43 1.30
N VAL A 423 21.06 -15.12 1.49
CA VAL A 423 20.18 -14.56 2.52
C VAL A 423 18.74 -15.02 2.30
N LEU A 424 18.20 -14.89 1.08
CA LEU A 424 16.86 -15.35 0.73
C LEU A 424 16.62 -16.83 1.05
N THR A 425 17.65 -17.67 0.89
CA THR A 425 17.51 -19.11 1.05
C THR A 425 17.74 -19.57 2.49
N LEU A 426 18.64 -18.93 3.22
CA LEU A 426 19.18 -19.47 4.47
C LEU A 426 18.85 -18.64 5.72
N ASP A 427 18.45 -17.38 5.59
CA ASP A 427 18.13 -16.59 6.78
C ASP A 427 16.86 -17.12 7.45
N PRO A 428 16.88 -17.35 8.77
CA PRO A 428 15.72 -17.87 9.50
C PRO A 428 14.55 -16.88 9.54
N ALA A 429 14.82 -15.56 9.44
CA ALA A 429 13.80 -14.53 9.57
C ALA A 429 13.19 -14.16 8.19
N ALA A 430 11.87 -14.14 8.11
CA ALA A 430 11.16 -13.81 6.88
C ALA A 430 11.35 -12.35 6.47
N SER A 431 11.40 -11.42 7.43
CA SER A 431 11.67 -10.00 7.16
C SER A 431 13.01 -9.79 6.45
N VAL A 432 14.04 -10.53 6.85
CA VAL A 432 15.37 -10.49 6.22
C VAL A 432 15.33 -11.09 4.81
N ARG A 433 14.60 -12.21 4.62
CA ARG A 433 14.41 -12.81 3.30
C ARG A 433 13.62 -11.92 2.35
N LEU A 434 12.60 -11.20 2.85
CA LEU A 434 11.88 -10.17 2.08
C LEU A 434 12.83 -9.07 1.60
N GLN A 435 13.71 -8.56 2.46
CA GLN A 435 14.71 -7.58 2.06
C GLN A 435 15.68 -8.09 1.00
N ALA A 436 16.08 -9.36 1.10
CA ALA A 436 16.93 -9.96 0.08
C ALA A 436 16.20 -10.09 -1.28
N LEU A 437 14.93 -10.50 -1.25
CA LEU A 437 14.07 -10.54 -2.44
C LEU A 437 13.91 -9.12 -3.04
N ALA A 438 13.75 -8.11 -2.19
CA ALA A 438 13.73 -6.70 -2.57
C ALA A 438 15.00 -6.29 -3.33
N GLY A 439 16.13 -6.60 -2.77
CA GLY A 439 17.43 -6.32 -3.39
C GLY A 439 17.56 -6.98 -4.76
N LEU A 440 17.18 -8.26 -4.89
CA LEU A 440 17.23 -9.00 -6.15
C LEU A 440 16.27 -8.42 -7.21
N ALA A 441 15.06 -8.02 -6.82
CA ALA A 441 14.09 -7.43 -7.73
C ALA A 441 14.58 -6.11 -8.35
N ARG A 442 15.30 -5.30 -7.61
CA ARG A 442 15.89 -4.05 -8.13
C ARG A 442 16.84 -4.27 -9.29
N THR A 443 17.46 -5.44 -9.38
CA THR A 443 18.39 -5.77 -10.47
C THR A 443 17.69 -6.10 -11.78
N ARG A 444 16.46 -6.60 -11.72
CA ARG A 444 15.65 -7.09 -12.86
C ARG A 444 16.41 -8.08 -13.77
N SER A 445 17.40 -8.76 -13.22
CA SER A 445 18.28 -9.72 -13.92
C SER A 445 17.71 -11.15 -13.91
N ASP A 446 18.38 -12.07 -14.59
CA ASP A 446 18.03 -13.51 -14.54
C ASP A 446 18.19 -14.09 -13.12
N ALA A 447 19.09 -13.52 -12.30
CA ALA A 447 19.21 -13.90 -10.89
C ALA A 447 17.92 -13.59 -10.11
N PHE A 448 17.20 -12.54 -10.47
CA PHE A 448 15.89 -12.25 -9.90
C PHE A 448 14.83 -13.29 -10.31
N ALA A 449 14.80 -13.72 -11.58
CA ALA A 449 13.88 -14.78 -12.01
C ALA A 449 14.08 -16.05 -11.20
N GLY A 450 15.34 -16.51 -11.06
CA GLY A 450 15.66 -17.68 -10.22
C GLY A 450 15.35 -17.48 -8.72
N ALA A 451 15.38 -16.25 -8.22
CA ALA A 451 15.00 -15.95 -6.83
C ALA A 451 13.48 -16.09 -6.61
N LEU A 452 12.65 -15.74 -7.59
CA LEU A 452 11.21 -15.93 -7.52
C LEU A 452 10.80 -17.40 -7.40
N GLU A 453 11.50 -18.29 -8.12
CA GLU A 453 11.28 -19.74 -8.02
C GLU A 453 11.59 -20.30 -6.63
N LEU A 454 12.52 -19.69 -5.91
CA LEU A 454 12.82 -20.03 -4.51
C LEU A 454 11.77 -19.43 -3.58
N ALA A 455 11.47 -18.16 -3.75
CA ALA A 455 10.60 -17.39 -2.87
C ALA A 455 9.13 -17.87 -2.87
N VAL A 456 8.63 -18.38 -4.02
CA VAL A 456 7.26 -18.94 -4.10
C VAL A 456 7.07 -20.22 -3.26
N ARG A 457 8.18 -20.83 -2.80
CA ARG A 457 8.19 -22.01 -1.92
C ARG A 457 8.63 -21.70 -0.49
N ASP A 458 8.72 -20.41 -0.15
CA ASP A 458 9.16 -20.00 1.18
C ASP A 458 8.20 -20.50 2.27
N SER A 459 8.72 -20.72 3.46
CA SER A 459 7.92 -21.12 4.62
C SER A 459 6.94 -20.04 5.07
N HIS A 460 7.29 -18.76 4.84
CA HIS A 460 6.47 -17.63 5.27
C HIS A 460 5.53 -17.14 4.16
N GLU A 461 4.28 -16.91 4.51
CA GLU A 461 3.21 -16.51 3.58
C GLU A 461 3.56 -15.22 2.81
N LEU A 462 4.04 -14.19 3.49
CA LEU A 462 4.35 -12.90 2.85
C LEU A 462 5.45 -13.01 1.79
N VAL A 463 6.46 -13.85 2.00
CA VAL A 463 7.52 -14.08 1.00
C VAL A 463 6.93 -14.76 -0.24
N ARG A 464 6.07 -15.78 -0.05
CA ARG A 464 5.40 -16.45 -1.17
C ARG A 464 4.43 -15.52 -1.90
N ARG A 465 3.64 -14.74 -1.13
CA ARG A 465 2.71 -13.76 -1.70
C ARG A 465 3.45 -12.75 -2.58
N LYS A 466 4.55 -12.20 -2.06
CA LYS A 466 5.36 -11.26 -2.83
C LYS A 466 6.00 -11.88 -4.08
N ALA A 467 6.38 -13.14 -3.99
CA ALA A 467 6.91 -13.86 -5.15
C ALA A 467 5.85 -14.01 -6.26
N VAL A 468 4.60 -14.38 -5.94
CA VAL A 468 3.54 -14.54 -6.96
C VAL A 468 3.16 -13.19 -7.58
N GLU A 469 3.10 -12.09 -6.81
CA GLU A 469 2.89 -10.74 -7.34
C GLU A 469 3.98 -10.38 -8.37
N LEU A 470 5.23 -10.55 -8.00
CA LEU A 470 6.38 -10.22 -8.85
C LEU A 470 6.49 -11.12 -10.09
N MET A 471 6.11 -12.41 -9.98
CA MET A 471 6.00 -13.30 -11.12
C MET A 471 4.96 -12.80 -12.14
N ALA A 472 3.81 -12.35 -11.64
CA ALA A 472 2.76 -11.78 -12.48
C ALA A 472 3.22 -10.48 -13.15
N GLU A 473 3.87 -9.59 -12.42
CA GLU A 473 4.39 -8.33 -12.93
C GLU A 473 5.51 -8.52 -13.97
N ARG A 474 6.33 -9.53 -13.80
CA ARG A 474 7.42 -9.85 -14.73
C ARG A 474 6.89 -10.47 -16.03
N GLY A 475 5.88 -11.35 -15.95
CA GLY A 475 5.19 -11.90 -17.11
C GLY A 475 5.99 -12.92 -17.94
N GLU A 476 7.00 -13.57 -17.37
CA GLU A 476 7.73 -14.65 -18.02
C GLU A 476 6.87 -15.92 -18.06
N THR A 477 6.86 -16.60 -19.22
CA THR A 477 6.02 -17.79 -19.46
C THR A 477 6.25 -18.90 -18.46
N GLU A 478 7.48 -19.07 -18.01
CA GLU A 478 7.92 -20.07 -17.02
C GLU A 478 7.23 -19.91 -15.66
N HIS A 479 6.78 -18.70 -15.34
CA HIS A 479 6.06 -18.41 -14.10
C HIS A 479 4.62 -18.93 -14.09
N ILE A 480 3.99 -19.15 -15.25
CA ILE A 480 2.58 -19.60 -15.34
C ILE A 480 2.36 -20.90 -14.57
N ALA A 481 3.24 -21.87 -14.74
CA ALA A 481 3.15 -23.16 -14.04
C ALA A 481 3.32 -23.02 -12.52
N LEU A 482 4.17 -22.09 -12.05
CA LEU A 482 4.40 -21.81 -10.63
C LEU A 482 3.20 -21.10 -10.00
N LEU A 483 2.61 -20.13 -10.71
CA LEU A 483 1.39 -19.45 -10.28
C LEU A 483 0.22 -20.44 -10.19
N ALA A 484 0.06 -21.33 -11.19
CA ALA A 484 -0.96 -22.39 -11.14
C ALA A 484 -0.75 -23.35 -9.97
N HIS A 485 0.52 -23.69 -9.68
CA HIS A 485 0.85 -24.50 -8.51
C HIS A 485 0.45 -23.78 -7.21
N ALA A 486 0.71 -22.48 -7.08
CA ALA A 486 0.28 -21.70 -5.94
C ALA A 486 -1.24 -21.70 -5.79
N VAL A 487 -2.01 -21.50 -6.88
CA VAL A 487 -3.48 -21.57 -6.84
C VAL A 487 -3.98 -22.91 -6.31
N LEU A 488 -3.36 -24.01 -6.73
CA LEU A 488 -3.82 -25.36 -6.41
C LEU A 488 -3.33 -25.90 -5.06
N ARG A 489 -2.28 -25.33 -4.49
CA ARG A 489 -1.55 -25.96 -3.38
C ARG A 489 -1.15 -25.06 -2.24
N ASP A 490 -1.17 -23.75 -2.41
CA ASP A 490 -0.78 -22.85 -1.32
C ASP A 490 -1.85 -22.87 -0.22
N PRO A 491 -1.44 -22.98 1.05
CA PRO A 491 -2.38 -22.96 2.17
C PRO A 491 -2.96 -21.57 2.45
N SER A 492 -2.34 -20.48 1.95
CA SER A 492 -2.83 -19.13 2.16
C SER A 492 -3.82 -18.70 1.09
N PRO A 493 -5.06 -18.33 1.44
CA PRO A 493 -6.02 -17.80 0.48
C PRO A 493 -5.55 -16.50 -0.17
N ARG A 494 -4.68 -15.73 0.48
CA ARG A 494 -4.09 -14.49 -0.07
C ARG A 494 -3.10 -14.80 -1.20
N VAL A 495 -2.22 -15.77 -1.01
CA VAL A 495 -1.31 -16.24 -2.08
C VAL A 495 -2.10 -16.82 -3.25
N VAL A 496 -3.14 -17.62 -2.95
CA VAL A 496 -4.05 -18.19 -3.98
C VAL A 496 -4.73 -17.08 -4.77
N PHE A 497 -5.23 -16.04 -4.09
CA PHE A 497 -5.89 -14.91 -4.74
C PHE A 497 -4.93 -14.17 -5.68
N ASP A 498 -3.75 -13.76 -5.20
CA ASP A 498 -2.78 -13.01 -6.00
C ASP A 498 -2.22 -13.84 -7.17
N ALA A 499 -2.00 -15.13 -6.97
CA ALA A 499 -1.59 -16.02 -8.05
C ALA A 499 -2.67 -16.18 -9.13
N ARG A 500 -3.94 -16.27 -8.72
CA ARG A 500 -5.10 -16.36 -9.62
C ARG A 500 -5.29 -15.08 -10.43
N GLU A 501 -5.23 -13.92 -9.77
CA GLU A 501 -5.28 -12.63 -10.45
C GLU A 501 -4.08 -12.42 -11.38
N GLY A 502 -2.90 -12.82 -10.93
CA GLY A 502 -1.68 -12.74 -11.73
C GLY A 502 -1.75 -13.52 -13.03
N LEU A 503 -2.32 -14.73 -13.04
CA LEU A 503 -2.51 -15.53 -14.26
C LEU A 503 -3.36 -14.84 -15.33
N ARG A 504 -4.27 -13.95 -14.96
CA ARG A 504 -5.11 -13.16 -15.88
C ARG A 504 -4.31 -12.12 -16.66
N TRP A 505 -3.08 -11.81 -16.25
CA TRP A 505 -2.25 -10.80 -16.91
C TRP A 505 -1.44 -11.34 -18.09
N PHE A 506 -1.31 -12.67 -18.20
CA PHE A 506 -0.60 -13.34 -19.27
C PHE A 506 -1.44 -13.47 -20.57
N ASP A 507 -0.76 -13.78 -21.67
CA ASP A 507 -1.44 -14.18 -22.91
C ASP A 507 -2.21 -15.50 -22.67
N PRO A 508 -3.54 -15.54 -22.89
CA PRO A 508 -4.34 -16.74 -22.62
C PRO A 508 -3.93 -17.97 -23.40
N ARG A 509 -3.29 -17.78 -24.57
CA ARG A 509 -2.76 -18.91 -25.35
C ARG A 509 -1.58 -19.56 -24.63
N LEU A 510 -0.69 -18.75 -24.04
CA LEU A 510 0.41 -19.25 -23.22
C LEU A 510 -0.11 -19.89 -21.92
N VAL A 511 -1.10 -19.26 -21.27
CA VAL A 511 -1.74 -19.83 -20.07
C VAL A 511 -2.32 -21.20 -20.38
N ARG A 512 -3.04 -21.35 -21.49
CA ARG A 512 -3.61 -22.64 -21.91
C ARG A 512 -2.52 -23.69 -22.10
N VAL A 513 -1.50 -23.39 -22.91
CA VAL A 513 -0.41 -24.34 -23.22
C VAL A 513 0.31 -24.77 -21.95
N GLU A 514 0.71 -23.82 -21.11
CA GLU A 514 1.47 -24.10 -19.89
C GLU A 514 0.63 -24.87 -18.85
N LEU A 515 -0.68 -24.59 -18.73
CA LEU A 515 -1.54 -25.32 -17.80
C LEU A 515 -1.87 -26.73 -18.29
N GLU A 516 -2.02 -26.93 -19.59
CA GLU A 516 -2.18 -28.27 -20.16
C GLU A 516 -0.91 -29.11 -19.94
N ASP A 517 0.27 -28.55 -20.17
CA ASP A 517 1.55 -29.20 -19.91
C ASP A 517 1.78 -29.44 -18.41
N TYR A 518 1.42 -28.48 -17.56
CA TYR A 518 1.45 -28.65 -16.11
C TYR A 518 0.56 -29.79 -15.66
N ALA A 519 -0.65 -29.90 -16.19
CA ALA A 519 -1.58 -31.02 -15.90
C ALA A 519 -1.00 -32.38 -16.32
N GLN A 520 -0.30 -32.43 -17.46
CA GLN A 520 0.38 -33.66 -17.90
C GLN A 520 1.51 -34.05 -16.94
N ARG A 521 2.32 -33.09 -16.51
CA ARG A 521 3.41 -33.33 -15.53
C ARG A 521 2.88 -33.79 -14.17
N MET A 522 1.74 -33.28 -13.71
CA MET A 522 1.08 -33.73 -12.48
C MET A 522 0.57 -35.18 -12.57
N GLY A 523 0.33 -35.70 -13.75
CA GLY A 523 -0.13 -37.06 -13.97
C GLY A 523 -1.43 -37.40 -13.22
N ALA A 524 -1.42 -38.45 -12.40
CA ALA A 524 -2.60 -38.89 -11.66
C ALA A 524 -3.16 -37.83 -10.69
N GLN A 525 -2.32 -36.92 -10.19
CA GLN A 525 -2.76 -35.86 -9.29
C GLN A 525 -3.65 -34.80 -9.97
N ALA A 526 -3.45 -34.57 -11.28
CA ALA A 526 -4.29 -33.66 -12.07
C ALA A 526 -5.62 -34.31 -12.52
N GLN A 527 -5.80 -35.61 -12.31
CA GLN A 527 -6.99 -36.33 -12.80
C GLN A 527 -8.22 -36.15 -11.91
N GLY A 528 -8.06 -35.57 -10.72
CA GLY A 528 -9.20 -35.23 -9.86
C GLY A 528 -10.13 -34.23 -10.56
N PRO A 529 -11.47 -34.41 -10.47
CA PRO A 529 -12.43 -33.52 -11.14
C PRO A 529 -12.29 -32.06 -10.69
N GLU A 530 -11.96 -31.82 -9.42
CA GLU A 530 -11.77 -30.48 -8.84
C GLU A 530 -10.55 -29.76 -9.46
N VAL A 531 -9.40 -30.44 -9.56
CA VAL A 531 -8.19 -29.86 -10.15
C VAL A 531 -8.41 -29.53 -11.63
N ARG A 532 -9.07 -30.42 -12.37
CA ARG A 532 -9.41 -30.15 -13.78
C ARG A 532 -10.36 -28.97 -13.94
N ALA A 533 -11.36 -28.88 -13.08
CA ALA A 533 -12.30 -27.76 -13.07
C ALA A 533 -11.59 -26.45 -12.77
N GLU A 534 -10.69 -26.44 -11.79
CA GLU A 534 -9.91 -25.25 -11.44
C GLU A 534 -8.99 -24.81 -12.59
N LEU A 535 -8.23 -25.74 -13.19
CA LEU A 535 -7.38 -25.41 -14.34
C LEU A 535 -8.20 -24.87 -15.52
N ALA A 536 -9.38 -25.42 -15.79
CA ALA A 536 -10.28 -24.93 -16.82
C ALA A 536 -10.80 -23.51 -16.50
N GLN A 537 -11.11 -23.23 -15.23
CA GLN A 537 -11.52 -21.90 -14.78
C GLN A 537 -10.39 -20.88 -14.94
N LEU A 538 -9.15 -21.23 -14.60
CA LEU A 538 -7.99 -20.33 -14.79
C LEU A 538 -7.78 -19.97 -16.27
N ILE A 539 -7.91 -20.96 -17.18
CA ILE A 539 -7.81 -20.71 -18.61
C ILE A 539 -8.94 -19.76 -19.07
N ALA A 540 -10.19 -20.06 -18.68
CA ALA A 540 -11.34 -19.23 -19.05
C ALA A 540 -11.23 -17.80 -18.48
N ALA A 541 -10.75 -17.66 -17.25
CA ALA A 541 -10.52 -16.37 -16.62
C ALA A 541 -9.45 -15.54 -17.38
N ALA A 542 -8.37 -16.17 -17.82
CA ALA A 542 -7.36 -15.50 -18.64
C ALA A 542 -7.89 -15.09 -20.03
N GLU A 543 -8.71 -15.93 -20.66
CA GLU A 543 -9.32 -15.66 -21.96
C GLU A 543 -10.28 -14.47 -21.95
N THR A 544 -11.06 -14.34 -20.90
CA THR A 544 -12.08 -13.29 -20.75
C THR A 544 -11.56 -12.02 -20.07
N ALA A 545 -10.37 -12.09 -19.45
CA ALA A 545 -9.81 -10.98 -18.70
C ALA A 545 -9.69 -9.71 -19.59
N PHE A 546 -10.35 -8.64 -19.18
CA PHE A 546 -10.28 -7.31 -19.79
C PHE A 546 -10.57 -7.29 -21.30
N ALA A 547 -11.38 -8.21 -21.80
CA ALA A 547 -11.63 -8.38 -23.22
C ALA A 547 -12.24 -7.10 -23.85
N ASP A 548 -13.18 -6.46 -23.15
CA ASP A 548 -13.83 -5.24 -23.61
C ASP A 548 -12.84 -4.06 -23.70
N ASP A 549 -11.99 -3.88 -22.68
CA ASP A 549 -10.98 -2.83 -22.66
C ASP A 549 -9.92 -3.05 -23.74
N LEU A 550 -9.43 -4.29 -23.88
CA LEU A 550 -8.49 -4.64 -24.96
C LEU A 550 -9.07 -4.41 -26.35
N SER A 551 -10.34 -4.81 -26.57
CA SER A 551 -11.05 -4.56 -27.81
C SER A 551 -11.21 -3.08 -28.10
N THR A 552 -11.55 -2.29 -27.08
CA THR A 552 -11.69 -0.83 -27.18
C THR A 552 -10.35 -0.19 -27.57
N VAL A 553 -9.25 -0.60 -26.95
CA VAL A 553 -7.91 -0.08 -27.27
C VAL A 553 -7.46 -0.53 -28.67
N ALA A 554 -7.68 -1.79 -29.03
CA ALA A 554 -7.25 -2.35 -30.32
C ALA A 554 -7.96 -1.71 -31.51
N THR A 555 -9.23 -1.36 -31.35
CA THR A 555 -10.01 -0.78 -32.45
C THR A 555 -9.77 0.71 -32.68
N THR A 556 -9.22 1.42 -31.67
CA THR A 556 -8.98 2.88 -31.64
C THR A 556 -10.21 3.72 -32.10
N LYS A 557 -11.32 3.07 -32.37
CA LYS A 557 -12.58 3.64 -32.89
C LYS A 557 -13.63 3.74 -31.80
N ALA A 558 -13.21 4.10 -30.58
CA ALA A 558 -14.20 4.41 -29.57
C ALA A 558 -15.05 5.58 -30.05
N ALA A 559 -16.35 5.42 -30.01
CA ALA A 559 -17.31 6.49 -30.37
C ALA A 559 -17.12 7.73 -29.43
N ASN A 560 -16.33 7.58 -28.36
CA ASN A 560 -16.06 8.60 -27.38
C ASN A 560 -14.63 8.44 -26.85
N GLU A 561 -13.83 9.52 -26.92
CA GLU A 561 -12.47 9.61 -26.40
C GLU A 561 -12.38 9.18 -24.92
N ARG A 562 -13.36 9.55 -24.10
CA ARG A 562 -13.42 9.19 -22.68
C ARG A 562 -13.46 7.67 -22.46
N VAL A 563 -14.22 6.93 -23.27
CA VAL A 563 -14.30 5.48 -23.18
C VAL A 563 -12.94 4.86 -23.49
N LEU A 564 -12.25 5.38 -24.52
CA LEU A 564 -10.90 4.91 -24.86
C LEU A 564 -9.89 5.22 -23.75
N VAL A 565 -9.90 6.43 -23.19
CA VAL A 565 -9.01 6.81 -22.08
C VAL A 565 -9.26 5.93 -20.84
N ASN A 566 -10.52 5.64 -20.50
CA ASN A 566 -10.85 4.78 -19.37
C ASN A 566 -10.35 3.34 -19.59
N ALA A 567 -10.56 2.77 -20.79
CA ALA A 567 -10.07 1.45 -21.16
C ALA A 567 -8.53 1.36 -21.06
N VAL A 568 -7.83 2.39 -21.54
CA VAL A 568 -6.36 2.47 -21.45
C VAL A 568 -5.91 2.54 -19.97
N ARG A 569 -6.59 3.34 -19.15
CA ARG A 569 -6.24 3.52 -17.73
C ARG A 569 -6.46 2.29 -16.88
N THR A 570 -7.30 1.35 -17.30
CA THR A 570 -7.39 0.03 -16.66
C THR A 570 -6.02 -0.64 -16.55
N PHE A 571 -5.15 -0.46 -17.55
CA PHE A 571 -3.82 -1.07 -17.60
C PHE A 571 -2.75 -0.38 -16.74
N ARG A 572 -3.08 0.65 -15.99
CA ARG A 572 -2.27 1.18 -14.88
C ARG A 572 -2.40 0.32 -13.61
N LEU A 573 -3.59 -0.25 -13.42
CA LEU A 573 -3.90 -1.10 -12.25
C LEU A 573 -3.57 -2.56 -12.54
N TYR A 574 -3.90 -3.01 -13.75
CA TYR A 574 -3.74 -4.39 -14.18
C TYR A 574 -2.66 -4.46 -15.28
N ARG A 575 -1.53 -5.07 -14.97
CA ARG A 575 -0.33 -5.08 -15.83
C ARG A 575 -0.41 -6.17 -16.89
N LEU A 576 -1.45 -6.12 -17.75
CA LEU A 576 -1.63 -7.09 -18.83
C LEU A 576 -0.49 -7.03 -19.84
N HIS A 577 0.32 -8.07 -19.93
CA HIS A 577 1.45 -8.12 -20.87
C HIS A 577 1.01 -8.04 -22.33
N ARG A 578 -0.15 -8.63 -22.68
CA ARG A 578 -0.73 -8.54 -24.03
C ARG A 578 -1.27 -7.15 -24.39
N ALA A 579 -1.47 -6.26 -23.44
CA ALA A 579 -1.85 -4.88 -23.70
C ALA A 579 -0.68 -4.00 -24.17
N VAL A 580 0.56 -4.36 -23.81
CA VAL A 580 1.76 -3.56 -24.10
C VAL A 580 1.89 -3.21 -25.59
N PRO A 581 1.80 -4.15 -26.55
CA PRO A 581 1.88 -3.80 -27.97
C PRO A 581 0.73 -2.91 -28.44
N LEU A 582 -0.47 -3.06 -27.89
CA LEU A 582 -1.64 -2.23 -28.22
C LEU A 582 -1.47 -0.81 -27.69
N LEU A 583 -1.00 -0.67 -26.45
CA LEU A 583 -0.71 0.64 -25.84
C LEU A 583 0.38 1.38 -26.62
N LEU A 584 1.44 0.67 -27.03
CA LEU A 584 2.50 1.27 -27.82
C LEU A 584 2.00 1.71 -29.20
N ALA A 585 1.20 0.88 -29.86
CA ALA A 585 0.58 1.24 -31.15
C ALA A 585 -0.33 2.47 -31.02
N LEU A 586 -1.16 2.54 -29.98
CA LEU A 586 -2.01 3.70 -29.70
C LEU A 586 -1.18 4.97 -29.42
N ALA A 587 -0.11 4.85 -28.63
CA ALA A 587 0.78 5.98 -28.33
C ALA A 587 1.40 6.57 -29.61
N GLN A 588 1.75 5.71 -30.57
CA GLN A 588 2.37 6.07 -31.87
C GLN A 588 1.37 6.52 -32.94
N ALA A 589 0.07 6.29 -32.75
CA ALA A 589 -0.96 6.60 -33.76
C ALA A 589 -1.10 8.12 -33.97
N ALA A 590 -0.66 8.63 -35.13
CA ALA A 590 -0.66 10.07 -35.43
C ALA A 590 -2.07 10.69 -35.33
N GLU A 591 -3.09 9.98 -35.83
CA GLU A 591 -4.50 10.41 -35.88
C GLU A 591 -5.29 10.08 -34.59
N GLY A 592 -4.64 9.46 -33.61
CA GLY A 592 -5.30 9.10 -32.35
C GLY A 592 -5.56 10.31 -31.41
N PRO A 593 -6.63 10.27 -30.59
CA PRO A 593 -6.91 11.32 -29.60
C PRO A 593 -5.72 11.53 -28.67
N LEU A 594 -5.29 12.78 -28.48
CA LEU A 594 -4.08 13.10 -27.71
C LEU A 594 -4.17 12.58 -26.26
N ALA A 595 -5.33 12.73 -25.59
CA ALA A 595 -5.49 12.25 -24.22
C ALA A 595 -5.34 10.73 -24.11
N ALA A 596 -5.85 9.96 -25.08
CA ALA A 596 -5.70 8.51 -25.11
C ALA A 596 -4.24 8.09 -25.37
N ARG A 597 -3.52 8.81 -26.23
CA ARG A 597 -2.09 8.58 -26.50
C ARG A 597 -1.24 8.84 -25.27
N VAL A 598 -1.50 9.94 -24.56
CA VAL A 598 -0.83 10.29 -23.28
C VAL A 598 -1.11 9.21 -22.24
N ALA A 599 -2.39 8.81 -22.07
CA ALA A 599 -2.76 7.75 -21.14
C ALA A 599 -2.10 6.40 -21.48
N ALA A 600 -1.93 6.09 -22.79
CA ALA A 600 -1.24 4.86 -23.21
C ALA A 600 0.26 4.88 -22.84
N VAL A 601 0.92 6.01 -23.04
CA VAL A 601 2.32 6.20 -22.60
C VAL A 601 2.41 6.08 -21.09
N GLU A 602 1.52 6.72 -20.35
CA GLU A 602 1.46 6.62 -18.88
C GLU A 602 1.30 5.16 -18.42
N ALA A 603 0.36 4.42 -19.01
CA ALA A 603 0.10 3.02 -18.67
C ALA A 603 1.32 2.11 -18.91
N LEU A 604 2.10 2.35 -19.97
CA LEU A 604 3.35 1.61 -20.22
C LEU A 604 4.37 1.76 -19.09
N GLY A 605 4.36 2.88 -18.36
CA GLY A 605 5.25 3.12 -17.24
C GLY A 605 5.05 2.17 -16.03
N TRP A 606 3.94 1.45 -15.99
CA TRP A 606 3.63 0.47 -14.94
C TRP A 606 4.20 -0.92 -15.22
N HIS A 607 4.79 -1.14 -16.41
CA HIS A 607 5.41 -2.40 -16.80
C HIS A 607 6.92 -2.44 -16.52
N ALA A 608 7.37 -1.86 -15.41
CA ALA A 608 8.79 -1.71 -15.11
C ALA A 608 9.52 -3.04 -14.82
N TYR A 609 8.83 -4.09 -14.41
CA TYR A 609 9.40 -5.44 -14.26
C TYR A 609 9.38 -6.28 -15.54
N ASN A 610 8.59 -5.88 -16.55
CA ASN A 610 8.54 -6.60 -17.82
C ASN A 610 9.95 -6.62 -18.46
N PRO A 611 10.49 -7.79 -18.90
CA PRO A 611 11.80 -7.88 -19.52
C PRO A 611 12.00 -6.99 -20.75
N GLU A 612 10.91 -6.62 -21.43
CA GLU A 612 10.94 -5.72 -22.60
C GLU A 612 11.06 -4.22 -22.26
N TRP A 613 11.16 -3.84 -20.97
CA TRP A 613 11.24 -2.43 -20.58
C TRP A 613 12.33 -1.63 -21.32
N PRO A 614 13.52 -2.18 -21.68
CA PRO A 614 14.52 -1.40 -22.44
C PRO A 614 14.03 -1.04 -23.84
N ARG A 615 13.32 -1.97 -24.50
CA ARG A 615 12.70 -1.76 -25.81
C ARG A 615 11.58 -0.71 -25.74
N LEU A 616 10.79 -0.72 -24.66
CA LEU A 616 9.78 0.31 -24.43
C LEU A 616 10.42 1.70 -24.29
N CYS A 617 11.50 1.82 -23.53
CA CYS A 617 12.24 3.08 -23.39
C CYS A 617 12.74 3.59 -24.75
N GLU A 618 13.25 2.72 -25.62
CA GLU A 618 13.72 3.10 -26.95
C GLU A 618 12.59 3.59 -27.84
N ALA A 619 11.47 2.87 -27.85
CA ALA A 619 10.29 3.25 -28.62
C ALA A 619 9.70 4.61 -28.16
N LEU A 620 9.64 4.83 -26.84
CA LEU A 620 9.16 6.09 -26.26
C LEU A 620 10.15 7.25 -26.52
N ARG A 621 11.44 6.99 -26.50
CA ARG A 621 12.46 7.97 -26.84
C ARG A 621 12.32 8.41 -28.30
N THR A 622 12.15 7.47 -29.22
CA THR A 622 11.89 7.74 -30.64
C THR A 622 10.63 8.58 -30.80
N LEU A 623 9.54 8.22 -30.12
CA LEU A 623 8.29 8.98 -30.15
C LEU A 623 8.46 10.40 -29.61
N SER A 624 9.19 10.58 -28.52
CA SER A 624 9.40 11.90 -27.89
C SER A 624 10.21 12.85 -28.78
N GLN A 625 11.09 12.31 -29.63
CA GLN A 625 11.99 13.08 -30.51
C GLN A 625 11.41 13.30 -31.92
N ALA A 626 10.31 12.61 -32.26
CA ALA A 626 9.70 12.74 -33.59
C ALA A 626 9.16 14.15 -33.81
N GLU A 627 9.38 14.66 -35.05
CA GLU A 627 8.89 15.98 -35.44
C GLU A 627 7.35 16.02 -35.35
N GLY A 628 6.82 17.11 -34.81
CA GLY A 628 5.38 17.28 -34.61
C GLY A 628 4.77 16.58 -33.40
N THR A 629 5.57 15.87 -32.57
CA THR A 629 5.04 15.28 -31.34
C THR A 629 4.54 16.38 -30.38
N PRO A 630 3.25 16.34 -29.96
CA PRO A 630 2.69 17.31 -29.03
C PRO A 630 3.48 17.37 -27.70
N ALA A 631 3.64 18.58 -27.15
CA ALA A 631 4.42 18.80 -25.92
C ALA A 631 3.97 17.87 -24.77
N ARG A 632 2.66 17.78 -24.51
CA ARG A 632 2.10 16.92 -23.44
C ARG A 632 2.46 15.44 -23.64
N LEU A 633 2.45 14.93 -24.87
CA LEU A 633 2.84 13.55 -25.18
C LEU A 633 4.34 13.34 -24.99
N ARG A 634 5.15 14.33 -25.41
CA ARG A 634 6.61 14.33 -25.22
C ARG A 634 6.97 14.28 -23.74
N ASP A 635 6.34 15.13 -22.93
CA ASP A 635 6.58 15.21 -21.48
C ASP A 635 6.21 13.88 -20.81
N GLU A 636 5.09 13.26 -21.18
CA GLU A 636 4.71 11.96 -20.64
C GLU A 636 5.67 10.83 -21.08
N CYS A 637 6.19 10.88 -22.32
CA CYS A 637 7.25 9.94 -22.74
C CYS A 637 8.50 10.07 -21.84
N VAL A 638 8.93 11.29 -21.52
CA VAL A 638 10.09 11.54 -20.65
C VAL A 638 9.83 10.99 -19.24
N LYS A 639 8.69 11.31 -18.65
CA LYS A 639 8.26 10.76 -17.35
C LYS A 639 8.26 9.23 -17.36
N THR A 640 7.64 8.63 -18.35
CA THR A 640 7.51 7.17 -18.47
C THR A 640 8.86 6.47 -18.67
N ILE A 641 9.75 7.03 -19.48
CA ILE A 641 11.12 6.52 -19.62
C ILE A 641 11.82 6.55 -18.25
N GLY A 642 11.70 7.66 -17.52
CA GLY A 642 12.24 7.79 -16.17
C GLY A 642 11.71 6.70 -15.22
N ARG A 643 10.38 6.45 -15.21
CA ARG A 643 9.74 5.38 -14.41
C ARG A 643 10.27 3.99 -14.77
N LEU A 644 10.33 3.67 -16.06
CA LEU A 644 10.84 2.39 -16.54
C LEU A 644 12.32 2.18 -16.18
N GLN A 645 13.14 3.23 -16.25
CA GLN A 645 14.56 3.18 -15.89
C GLN A 645 14.79 3.07 -14.38
N ALA A 646 14.06 3.85 -13.61
CA ALA A 646 14.13 3.83 -12.16
C ALA A 646 13.73 2.46 -11.59
N GLY A 647 12.83 1.76 -12.29
CA GLY A 647 12.18 0.57 -11.79
C GLY A 647 11.00 0.93 -10.88
N PRO A 648 10.26 -0.05 -10.39
CA PRO A 648 9.13 0.18 -9.52
C PRO A 648 9.56 0.92 -8.25
N ASN A 649 8.72 1.85 -7.81
CA ASN A 649 8.90 2.55 -6.54
C ASN A 649 8.48 1.67 -5.35
N HIS A 650 8.14 0.43 -5.61
CA HIS A 650 7.86 -0.51 -4.55
C HIS A 650 9.12 -0.82 -3.77
N PRO A 651 9.15 -0.64 -2.44
CA PRO A 651 9.81 -1.63 -1.64
C PRO A 651 9.14 -2.95 -2.00
N LEU A 652 9.86 -4.01 -1.95
CA LEU A 652 9.26 -5.33 -1.88
C LEU A 652 8.69 -5.54 -0.48
N THR A 653 8.03 -4.54 0.01
CA THR A 653 7.22 -4.53 1.18
C THR A 653 5.79 -4.68 0.71
N PRO A 654 5.08 -5.60 1.31
CA PRO A 654 3.71 -5.91 0.93
C PRO A 654 2.82 -4.70 0.92
#